data_a5141d03e95f35d391d2f306568de988
#
_entry.id   a5141d03e95f35d391d2f306568de988
#
_cell.length_a   1.000
_cell.length_b   1.000
_cell.length_c   1.000
_cell.angle_alpha   90.00
_cell.angle_beta   90.00
_cell.angle_gamma   90.00
#
_symmetry.space_group_name_H-M   'P 1'
#
loop_
_entity.id
_entity.type
_entity.pdbx_description
1 polymer ?
#
loop_
_entity_poly.entity_id
_entity_poly.type
_entity_poly.pdbx_seq_one_letter_code
_entity_poly.pdbx_strand_id
1 'polypeptide(L)'
;MADARAVAGNIWSQRSDVFVAVIVVVVIMMMLIPLPAILLDVFMIINIVIALLVILTVLSTRNALEFSVFPTLLLVATVFGLALNISSTRLILSKGHEFNGHVVRAFATFVVGTKGVEGYVIGIIIFIIIIAVQFIVITKGATRVAEVAARFTLDALPGKQMAIEAEYNSGLITEEEATRKKNDLQREADFYGSMDGASKFISGNVKIGILITVVQMIGGFIVGMTLHHEAVSTALDTYISLSIGDGLVTQLPALLISTATGIIVTRAISDSSFGQDIGKQFTTQSRPYLIAAGFLALLSFLPGFPWYVLIPMAILIGALGLSLTRKHMAEAEKTKTREIADKEKAAPAEMSPVVPLDPLSLEIGYGLIPLVDKEQGAELLDRITRIRRESALELGLVVPRIRIIDNMRLEPSEYSFKIRGVEVGRGKIKMAHYLAIQPGTTTEVIPGEPTKDPAFGLPAVWITEEDRERAERLGYTVVDPPSIIATHLTEIIKRYASEILGRQEVQAILDTLKTDYPAVIDEVKKIMGVGEIQKVLQGLLAERVSVRNRVAILETLADYGAVTKDVGFLIEKVRQALGRQICLQYSDEKKVLHVLTIEPSLEKKIIDSRLETNRGIVSGLDPALHRRWINALANGVKTAQDRGLHEVVLCSEAARPLVKSGTAREIPHLAVISSLEVAQDITVESIGEIRVDG
;
A
#
# COMPACT_ATOMS: atom_id res chain seq x y z
N MET A 1 -35.39 -15.11 -14.13
CA MET A 1 -34.87 -13.82 -14.65
C MET A 1 -33.31 -13.78 -14.72
N ALA A 2 -32.57 -14.49 -13.88
CA ALA A 2 -31.12 -14.59 -13.94
C ALA A 2 -30.60 -15.32 -15.18
N ASP A 3 -31.23 -16.45 -15.54
CA ASP A 3 -30.85 -17.24 -16.73
C ASP A 3 -31.07 -16.52 -18.06
N ALA A 4 -32.10 -15.69 -18.17
CA ALA A 4 -32.35 -14.90 -19.38
C ALA A 4 -31.31 -13.80 -19.61
N ARG A 5 -30.75 -13.23 -18.52
CA ARG A 5 -29.63 -12.26 -18.59
C ARG A 5 -28.30 -12.94 -18.94
N ALA A 6 -28.06 -14.13 -18.43
CA ALA A 6 -26.86 -14.92 -18.74
C ALA A 6 -26.86 -15.37 -20.22
N VAL A 7 -27.99 -15.83 -20.75
CA VAL A 7 -28.16 -16.20 -22.14
C VAL A 7 -28.07 -14.99 -23.07
N ALA A 8 -28.69 -13.85 -22.71
CA ALA A 8 -28.56 -12.61 -23.47
C ALA A 8 -27.14 -12.08 -23.48
N GLY A 9 -26.38 -12.15 -22.35
CA GLY A 9 -24.98 -11.79 -22.28
C GLY A 9 -24.09 -12.64 -23.19
N ASN A 10 -24.36 -13.94 -23.27
CA ASN A 10 -23.58 -14.87 -24.11
C ASN A 10 -23.85 -14.66 -25.61
N ILE A 11 -25.10 -14.30 -25.99
CA ILE A 11 -25.45 -13.99 -27.38
C ILE A 11 -24.85 -12.65 -27.83
N TRP A 12 -24.72 -11.67 -26.91
CA TRP A 12 -24.10 -10.38 -27.22
C TRP A 12 -22.57 -10.52 -27.35
N SER A 13 -21.89 -11.32 -26.52
CA SER A 13 -20.45 -11.56 -26.65
C SER A 13 -20.10 -12.29 -27.95
N GLN A 14 -20.83 -13.33 -28.31
CA GLN A 14 -20.62 -14.03 -29.58
C GLN A 14 -20.84 -13.12 -30.81
N ARG A 15 -21.79 -12.17 -30.73
CA ARG A 15 -22.03 -11.21 -31.83
C ARG A 15 -20.88 -10.19 -31.92
N SER A 16 -20.28 -9.75 -30.81
CA SER A 16 -19.16 -8.83 -30.84
C SER A 16 -17.91 -9.43 -31.46
N ASP A 17 -17.62 -10.70 -31.20
CA ASP A 17 -16.46 -11.40 -31.76
C ASP A 17 -16.60 -11.59 -33.28
N VAL A 18 -17.80 -11.98 -33.74
CA VAL A 18 -18.11 -12.08 -35.17
C VAL A 18 -18.01 -10.70 -35.85
N PHE A 19 -18.47 -9.63 -35.20
CA PHE A 19 -18.37 -8.27 -35.72
C PHE A 19 -16.90 -7.83 -35.93
N VAL A 20 -16.04 -8.08 -34.95
CA VAL A 20 -14.60 -7.77 -35.05
C VAL A 20 -13.95 -8.59 -36.17
N ALA A 21 -14.26 -9.88 -36.27
CA ALA A 21 -13.74 -10.74 -37.32
C ALA A 21 -14.16 -10.23 -38.74
N VAL A 22 -15.41 -9.82 -38.89
CA VAL A 22 -15.93 -9.23 -40.14
C VAL A 22 -15.19 -7.94 -40.50
N ILE A 23 -14.96 -7.05 -39.50
CA ILE A 23 -14.20 -5.81 -39.74
C ILE A 23 -12.79 -6.14 -40.25
N VAL A 24 -12.07 -7.07 -39.65
CA VAL A 24 -10.71 -7.47 -40.07
C VAL A 24 -10.72 -8.01 -41.48
N VAL A 25 -11.69 -8.87 -41.84
CA VAL A 25 -11.84 -9.39 -43.19
C VAL A 25 -12.13 -8.28 -44.20
N VAL A 26 -13.03 -7.35 -43.87
CA VAL A 26 -13.36 -6.18 -44.70
C VAL A 26 -12.11 -5.33 -44.95
N VAL A 27 -11.32 -5.07 -43.92
CA VAL A 27 -10.08 -4.27 -43.98
C VAL A 27 -9.07 -4.94 -44.92
N ILE A 28 -8.93 -6.27 -44.84
CA ILE A 28 -8.05 -7.02 -45.77
C ILE A 28 -8.59 -6.94 -47.19
N MET A 29 -9.89 -7.08 -47.39
CA MET A 29 -10.53 -6.99 -48.70
C MET A 29 -10.38 -5.59 -49.35
N MET A 30 -10.31 -4.52 -48.55
CA MET A 30 -10.04 -3.16 -49.03
C MET A 30 -8.69 -3.02 -49.70
N MET A 31 -7.70 -3.86 -49.38
CA MET A 31 -6.39 -3.87 -50.07
C MET A 31 -6.49 -4.43 -51.49
N LEU A 32 -7.45 -5.32 -51.73
CA LEU A 32 -7.63 -6.02 -52.99
C LEU A 32 -8.65 -5.36 -53.92
N ILE A 33 -9.73 -4.85 -53.36
CA ILE A 33 -10.86 -4.28 -54.10
C ILE A 33 -10.71 -2.77 -54.23
N PRO A 34 -10.78 -2.16 -55.41
CA PRO A 34 -10.73 -0.73 -55.59
C PRO A 34 -11.93 -0.05 -54.95
N LEU A 35 -11.69 0.89 -54.08
CA LEU A 35 -12.73 1.68 -53.39
C LEU A 35 -13.11 2.91 -54.24
N PRO A 36 -14.40 3.28 -54.29
CA PRO A 36 -14.80 4.58 -54.85
C PRO A 36 -14.30 5.71 -53.92
N ALA A 37 -13.98 6.88 -54.52
CA ALA A 37 -13.39 8.02 -53.80
C ALA A 37 -14.21 8.47 -52.57
N ILE A 38 -15.55 8.47 -52.67
CA ILE A 38 -16.44 8.86 -51.53
C ILE A 38 -16.24 7.89 -50.33
N LEU A 39 -16.19 6.58 -50.61
CA LEU A 39 -16.00 5.59 -49.56
C LEU A 39 -14.58 5.66 -48.96
N LEU A 40 -13.56 5.97 -49.76
CA LEU A 40 -12.21 6.23 -49.32
C LEU A 40 -12.15 7.43 -48.40
N ASP A 41 -12.81 8.57 -48.76
CA ASP A 41 -12.89 9.76 -47.91
C ASP A 41 -13.54 9.47 -46.53
N VAL A 42 -14.65 8.71 -46.52
CA VAL A 42 -15.34 8.30 -45.30
C VAL A 42 -14.42 7.46 -44.41
N PHE A 43 -13.77 6.47 -44.98
CA PHE A 43 -12.84 5.60 -44.19
C PHE A 43 -11.59 6.32 -43.72
N MET A 44 -11.07 7.30 -44.47
CA MET A 44 -9.97 8.15 -44.01
C MET A 44 -10.37 8.99 -42.80
N ILE A 45 -11.58 9.57 -42.83
CA ILE A 45 -12.11 10.32 -41.69
C ILE A 45 -12.32 9.38 -40.48
N ILE A 46 -12.89 8.20 -40.69
CA ILE A 46 -13.06 7.18 -39.63
C ILE A 46 -11.71 6.83 -39.00
N ASN A 47 -10.66 6.64 -39.80
CA ASN A 47 -9.32 6.35 -39.30
C ASN A 47 -8.76 7.47 -38.42
N ILE A 48 -8.94 8.73 -38.83
CA ILE A 48 -8.58 9.91 -38.02
C ILE A 48 -9.37 9.94 -36.70
N VAL A 49 -10.68 9.68 -36.76
CA VAL A 49 -11.55 9.65 -35.58
C VAL A 49 -11.14 8.55 -34.61
N ILE A 50 -10.84 7.33 -35.10
CA ILE A 50 -10.35 6.23 -34.27
C ILE A 50 -9.05 6.64 -33.58
N ALA A 51 -8.08 7.19 -34.31
CA ALA A 51 -6.80 7.63 -33.73
C ALA A 51 -6.99 8.74 -32.67
N LEU A 52 -7.92 9.67 -32.91
CA LEU A 52 -8.28 10.70 -31.95
C LEU A 52 -8.93 10.12 -30.69
N LEU A 53 -9.88 9.20 -30.86
CA LEU A 53 -10.52 8.52 -29.73
C LEU A 53 -9.50 7.73 -28.89
N VAL A 54 -8.56 7.05 -29.57
CA VAL A 54 -7.48 6.31 -28.90
C VAL A 54 -6.64 7.21 -28.01
N ILE A 55 -6.15 8.36 -28.53
CA ILE A 55 -5.33 9.25 -27.72
C ILE A 55 -6.13 9.89 -26.59
N LEU A 56 -7.39 10.27 -26.82
CA LEU A 56 -8.25 10.85 -25.79
C LEU A 56 -8.54 9.82 -24.68
N THR A 57 -8.77 8.56 -25.04
CA THR A 57 -8.96 7.46 -24.07
C THR A 57 -7.69 7.27 -23.24
N VAL A 58 -6.51 7.22 -23.88
CA VAL A 58 -5.23 7.10 -23.18
C VAL A 58 -4.99 8.26 -22.20
N LEU A 59 -5.32 9.48 -22.59
CA LEU A 59 -5.21 10.65 -21.70
C LEU A 59 -6.17 10.59 -20.49
N SER A 60 -7.33 9.93 -20.67
CA SER A 60 -8.35 9.81 -19.62
C SER A 60 -8.15 8.59 -18.72
N THR A 61 -7.43 7.57 -19.16
CA THR A 61 -7.17 6.32 -18.43
C THR A 61 -6.28 6.60 -17.22
N ARG A 62 -6.49 5.94 -16.10
CA ARG A 62 -5.69 6.10 -14.87
C ARG A 62 -4.53 5.09 -14.80
N ASN A 63 -4.75 3.89 -15.27
CA ASN A 63 -3.78 2.81 -15.30
C ASN A 63 -3.71 2.20 -16.71
N ALA A 64 -2.53 1.83 -17.18
CA ALA A 64 -2.35 1.21 -18.50
C ALA A 64 -3.20 -0.06 -18.67
N LEU A 65 -3.41 -0.84 -17.62
CA LEU A 65 -4.23 -2.07 -17.64
C LEU A 65 -5.74 -1.82 -17.81
N GLU A 66 -6.25 -0.61 -17.52
CA GLU A 66 -7.66 -0.26 -17.81
C GLU A 66 -7.96 -0.27 -19.31
N PHE A 67 -6.92 -0.10 -20.14
CA PHE A 67 -7.03 -0.18 -21.59
C PHE A 67 -6.27 -1.38 -22.14
N SER A 68 -6.52 -2.55 -21.58
CA SER A 68 -5.82 -3.82 -21.91
C SER A 68 -5.92 -4.25 -23.38
N VAL A 69 -6.97 -3.85 -24.09
CA VAL A 69 -7.15 -4.12 -25.53
C VAL A 69 -6.32 -3.21 -26.45
N PHE A 70 -5.63 -2.21 -25.89
CA PHE A 70 -4.87 -1.22 -26.63
C PHE A 70 -3.86 -1.82 -27.63
N PRO A 71 -3.00 -2.83 -27.26
CA PRO A 71 -2.05 -3.43 -28.23
C PRO A 71 -2.74 -4.06 -29.46
N THR A 72 -3.86 -4.74 -29.24
CA THR A 72 -4.63 -5.36 -30.32
C THR A 72 -5.30 -4.29 -31.20
N LEU A 73 -5.85 -3.24 -30.59
CA LEU A 73 -6.44 -2.13 -31.31
C LEU A 73 -5.40 -1.40 -32.17
N LEU A 74 -4.16 -1.27 -31.70
CA LEU A 74 -3.06 -0.72 -32.49
C LEU A 74 -2.79 -1.55 -33.77
N LEU A 75 -2.78 -2.87 -33.65
CA LEU A 75 -2.58 -3.75 -34.80
C LEU A 75 -3.69 -3.58 -35.83
N VAL A 76 -4.94 -3.60 -35.40
CA VAL A 76 -6.11 -3.44 -36.30
C VAL A 76 -6.10 -2.05 -36.95
N ALA A 77 -5.86 -0.99 -36.17
CA ALA A 77 -5.82 0.37 -36.69
C ALA A 77 -4.67 0.59 -37.71
N THR A 78 -3.50 -0.02 -37.45
CA THR A 78 -2.37 0.07 -38.40
C THR A 78 -2.63 -0.68 -39.69
N VAL A 79 -3.24 -1.89 -39.65
CA VAL A 79 -3.64 -2.63 -40.85
C VAL A 79 -4.70 -1.86 -41.64
N PHE A 80 -5.66 -1.24 -40.95
CA PHE A 80 -6.69 -0.39 -41.57
C PHE A 80 -6.06 0.84 -42.28
N GLY A 81 -5.13 1.55 -41.59
CA GLY A 81 -4.41 2.66 -42.21
C GLY A 81 -3.58 2.23 -43.44
N LEU A 82 -2.94 1.05 -43.38
CA LEU A 82 -2.19 0.50 -44.51
C LEU A 82 -3.12 0.16 -45.68
N ALA A 83 -4.28 -0.43 -45.45
CA ALA A 83 -5.28 -0.75 -46.45
C ALA A 83 -5.80 0.54 -47.14
N LEU A 84 -6.03 1.60 -46.38
CA LEU A 84 -6.39 2.91 -46.93
C LEU A 84 -5.30 3.49 -47.81
N ASN A 85 -4.03 3.44 -47.38
CA ASN A 85 -2.88 3.93 -48.12
C ASN A 85 -2.69 3.21 -49.47
N ILE A 86 -2.86 1.87 -49.49
CA ILE A 86 -2.81 1.09 -50.74
C ILE A 86 -4.00 1.45 -51.64
N SER A 87 -5.20 1.58 -51.10
CA SER A 87 -6.40 1.92 -51.85
C SER A 87 -6.34 3.33 -52.46
N SER A 88 -5.87 4.30 -51.68
CA SER A 88 -5.67 5.68 -52.17
C SER A 88 -4.63 5.78 -53.24
N THR A 89 -3.46 5.16 -53.03
CA THR A 89 -2.39 5.07 -54.04
C THR A 89 -2.92 4.52 -55.35
N ARG A 90 -3.63 3.39 -55.30
CA ARG A 90 -4.20 2.76 -56.50
C ARG A 90 -5.17 3.72 -57.21
N LEU A 91 -6.04 4.38 -56.48
CA LEU A 91 -7.04 5.30 -57.02
C LEU A 91 -6.37 6.54 -57.65
N ILE A 92 -5.34 7.11 -57.00
CA ILE A 92 -4.59 8.25 -57.47
C ILE A 92 -3.82 7.88 -58.76
N LEU A 93 -3.15 6.73 -58.78
CA LEU A 93 -2.43 6.27 -59.97
C LEU A 93 -3.35 5.96 -61.15
N SER A 94 -4.55 5.44 -60.90
CA SER A 94 -5.51 5.09 -61.96
C SER A 94 -6.29 6.27 -62.51
N LYS A 95 -6.59 7.29 -61.71
CA LYS A 95 -7.40 8.44 -62.10
C LYS A 95 -6.64 9.74 -62.36
N GLY A 96 -5.42 9.88 -61.83
CA GLY A 96 -4.58 11.04 -62.03
C GLY A 96 -5.30 12.37 -61.75
N HIS A 97 -5.38 13.23 -62.78
CA HIS A 97 -6.05 14.53 -62.68
C HIS A 97 -7.56 14.42 -62.34
N GLU A 98 -8.21 13.32 -62.73
CA GLU A 98 -9.66 13.08 -62.44
C GLU A 98 -9.89 12.53 -61.01
N PHE A 99 -8.88 12.34 -60.23
CA PHE A 99 -9.04 11.92 -58.84
C PHE A 99 -9.91 12.92 -58.10
N ASN A 100 -11.02 12.45 -57.51
CA ASN A 100 -12.03 13.26 -56.86
C ASN A 100 -12.14 13.03 -55.34
N GLY A 101 -11.11 12.50 -54.67
CA GLY A 101 -11.03 12.39 -53.22
C GLY A 101 -10.85 13.75 -52.56
N HIS A 102 -11.83 14.15 -51.77
CA HIS A 102 -11.85 15.50 -51.16
C HIS A 102 -10.87 15.62 -50.00
N VAL A 103 -10.74 14.59 -49.19
CA VAL A 103 -9.85 14.61 -48.00
C VAL A 103 -8.38 14.75 -48.42
N VAL A 104 -7.92 13.94 -49.38
CA VAL A 104 -6.54 14.02 -49.90
C VAL A 104 -6.25 15.37 -50.53
N ARG A 105 -7.18 15.89 -51.36
CA ARG A 105 -7.03 17.19 -51.99
C ARG A 105 -7.01 18.34 -50.98
N ALA A 106 -7.83 18.26 -49.91
CA ALA A 106 -7.82 19.27 -48.84
C ALA A 106 -6.46 19.33 -48.14
N PHE A 107 -5.88 18.17 -47.80
CA PHE A 107 -4.54 18.13 -47.19
C PHE A 107 -3.42 18.56 -48.19
N ALA A 108 -3.55 18.20 -49.44
CA ALA A 108 -2.63 18.67 -50.50
C ALA A 108 -2.61 20.20 -50.61
N THR A 109 -3.80 20.83 -50.69
CA THR A 109 -3.91 22.30 -50.77
C THR A 109 -3.44 23.00 -49.50
N PHE A 110 -3.63 22.37 -48.33
CA PHE A 110 -3.19 22.94 -47.06
C PHE A 110 -1.66 23.07 -46.97
N VAL A 111 -0.91 22.10 -47.51
CA VAL A 111 0.58 22.08 -47.41
C VAL A 111 1.25 22.70 -48.62
N VAL A 112 0.76 22.42 -49.83
CA VAL A 112 1.34 22.95 -51.07
C VAL A 112 0.92 24.42 -51.27
N GLY A 113 -0.26 24.84 -50.81
CA GLY A 113 -0.75 26.24 -50.74
C GLY A 113 -0.91 26.93 -52.08
N THR A 114 0.17 27.23 -52.77
CA THR A 114 0.21 27.91 -54.08
C THR A 114 0.38 26.91 -55.22
N LYS A 115 -0.32 27.14 -56.33
CA LYS A 115 -0.13 26.37 -57.55
C LYS A 115 1.17 26.78 -58.24
N GLY A 116 1.89 25.80 -58.81
CA GLY A 116 3.11 25.98 -59.59
C GLY A 116 4.38 25.47 -58.88
N VAL A 117 5.53 25.71 -59.53
CA VAL A 117 6.85 25.13 -59.12
C VAL A 117 7.20 25.48 -57.66
N GLU A 118 6.91 26.65 -57.23
CA GLU A 118 7.24 27.13 -55.88
C GLU A 118 6.41 26.34 -54.80
N GLY A 119 5.15 26.11 -55.05
CA GLY A 119 4.27 25.44 -54.08
C GLY A 119 4.67 23.97 -53.81
N TYR A 120 4.93 23.19 -54.86
CA TYR A 120 5.32 21.78 -54.65
C TYR A 120 6.76 21.61 -54.14
N VAL A 121 7.71 22.50 -54.50
CA VAL A 121 9.07 22.49 -53.90
C VAL A 121 8.98 22.70 -52.40
N ILE A 122 8.25 23.72 -51.96
CA ILE A 122 8.01 24.01 -50.53
C ILE A 122 7.26 22.84 -49.89
N GLY A 123 6.21 22.33 -50.55
CA GLY A 123 5.44 21.19 -50.08
C GLY A 123 6.29 19.93 -49.87
N ILE A 124 7.18 19.58 -50.77
CA ILE A 124 8.12 18.45 -50.65
C ILE A 124 9.03 18.64 -49.43
N ILE A 125 9.61 19.84 -49.29
CA ILE A 125 10.53 20.13 -48.17
C ILE A 125 9.80 19.98 -46.85
N ILE A 126 8.61 20.59 -46.70
CA ILE A 126 7.80 20.47 -45.48
C ILE A 126 7.41 19.01 -45.21
N PHE A 127 7.01 18.31 -46.26
CA PHE A 127 6.63 16.89 -46.14
C PHE A 127 7.81 16.02 -45.68
N ILE A 128 9.02 16.19 -46.24
CA ILE A 128 10.22 15.51 -45.78
C ILE A 128 10.51 15.79 -44.29
N ILE A 129 10.38 17.07 -43.87
CA ILE A 129 10.61 17.45 -42.48
C ILE A 129 9.57 16.75 -41.57
N ILE A 130 8.28 16.77 -41.93
CA ILE A 130 7.22 16.13 -41.15
C ILE A 130 7.47 14.62 -41.02
N ILE A 131 7.81 13.95 -42.12
CA ILE A 131 8.15 12.51 -42.14
C ILE A 131 9.37 12.22 -41.24
N ALA A 132 10.42 13.02 -41.36
CA ALA A 132 11.63 12.84 -40.58
C ALA A 132 11.34 12.94 -39.09
N VAL A 133 10.60 13.98 -38.67
CA VAL A 133 10.18 14.17 -37.27
C VAL A 133 9.31 13.01 -36.81
N GLN A 134 8.30 12.63 -37.59
CA GLN A 134 7.39 11.55 -37.23
C GLN A 134 8.13 10.20 -37.07
N PHE A 135 8.98 9.87 -38.03
CA PHE A 135 9.66 8.57 -38.01
C PHE A 135 10.80 8.52 -36.99
N ILE A 136 11.72 9.50 -37.02
CA ILE A 136 12.93 9.47 -36.20
C ILE A 136 12.63 9.82 -34.75
N VAL A 137 11.83 10.86 -34.51
CA VAL A 137 11.61 11.37 -33.16
C VAL A 137 10.43 10.62 -32.51
N ILE A 138 9.24 10.66 -33.14
CA ILE A 138 8.02 10.19 -32.50
C ILE A 138 7.93 8.67 -32.53
N THR A 139 7.91 8.05 -33.72
CA THR A 139 7.67 6.60 -33.85
C THR A 139 8.82 5.79 -33.29
N LYS A 140 10.06 6.09 -33.67
CA LYS A 140 11.24 5.38 -33.15
C LYS A 140 11.43 5.63 -31.65
N GLY A 141 11.15 6.85 -31.17
CA GLY A 141 11.14 7.19 -29.76
C GLY A 141 10.12 6.39 -28.97
N ALA A 142 8.84 6.39 -29.38
CA ALA A 142 7.78 5.63 -28.73
C ALA A 142 8.05 4.11 -28.70
N THR A 143 8.56 3.56 -29.83
CA THR A 143 8.95 2.14 -29.91
C THR A 143 10.07 1.80 -28.92
N ARG A 144 11.07 2.67 -28.81
CA ARG A 144 12.17 2.45 -27.87
C ARG A 144 11.72 2.51 -26.42
N VAL A 145 10.84 3.45 -26.09
CA VAL A 145 10.25 3.55 -24.76
C VAL A 145 9.43 2.29 -24.43
N ALA A 146 8.60 1.81 -25.35
CA ALA A 146 7.81 0.59 -25.18
C ALA A 146 8.69 -0.65 -24.96
N GLU A 147 9.76 -0.80 -25.75
CA GLU A 147 10.73 -1.89 -25.62
C GLU A 147 11.40 -1.89 -24.24
N VAL A 148 11.89 -0.72 -23.81
CA VAL A 148 12.58 -0.58 -22.52
C VAL A 148 11.62 -0.81 -21.34
N ALA A 149 10.41 -0.28 -21.41
CA ALA A 149 9.40 -0.47 -20.36
C ALA A 149 8.98 -1.94 -20.24
N ALA A 150 8.74 -2.62 -21.39
CA ALA A 150 8.43 -4.05 -21.42
C ALA A 150 9.54 -4.87 -20.77
N ARG A 151 10.80 -4.57 -21.12
CA ARG A 151 11.95 -5.27 -20.57
C ARG A 151 12.04 -5.10 -19.04
N PHE A 152 11.96 -3.89 -18.53
CA PHE A 152 12.03 -3.66 -17.09
C PHE A 152 10.87 -4.31 -16.34
N THR A 153 9.67 -4.30 -16.89
CA THR A 153 8.51 -4.95 -16.27
C THR A 153 8.68 -6.47 -16.22
N LEU A 154 9.18 -7.08 -17.30
CA LEU A 154 9.43 -8.52 -17.36
C LEU A 154 10.59 -8.94 -16.46
N ASP A 155 11.68 -8.16 -16.42
CA ASP A 155 12.83 -8.42 -15.54
C ASP A 155 12.46 -8.31 -14.05
N ALA A 156 11.53 -7.44 -13.69
CA ALA A 156 11.03 -7.27 -12.31
C ALA A 156 10.00 -8.34 -11.88
N LEU A 157 9.43 -9.09 -12.82
CA LEU A 157 8.33 -10.03 -12.58
C LEU A 157 8.66 -11.12 -11.55
N PRO A 158 9.83 -11.81 -11.60
CA PRO A 158 10.17 -12.82 -10.59
C PRO A 158 10.26 -12.25 -9.18
N GLY A 159 10.82 -11.03 -9.05
CA GLY A 159 10.90 -10.34 -7.75
C GLY A 159 9.53 -9.97 -7.18
N LYS A 160 8.61 -9.47 -8.02
CA LYS A 160 7.23 -9.18 -7.63
C LYS A 160 6.47 -10.46 -7.25
N GLN A 161 6.68 -11.58 -7.97
CA GLN A 161 6.08 -12.87 -7.64
C GLN A 161 6.57 -13.39 -6.28
N MET A 162 7.88 -13.36 -6.02
CA MET A 162 8.44 -13.76 -4.73
C MET A 162 7.93 -12.89 -3.58
N ALA A 163 7.74 -11.59 -3.81
CA ALA A 163 7.15 -10.70 -2.80
C ALA A 163 5.71 -11.08 -2.46
N ILE A 164 4.87 -11.39 -3.46
CA ILE A 164 3.49 -11.86 -3.26
C ILE A 164 3.48 -13.20 -2.49
N GLU A 165 4.40 -14.13 -2.81
CA GLU A 165 4.52 -15.39 -2.11
C GLU A 165 4.97 -15.21 -0.65
N ALA A 166 5.91 -14.28 -0.40
CA ALA A 166 6.32 -13.93 0.95
C ALA A 166 5.18 -13.31 1.76
N GLU A 167 4.37 -12.42 1.15
CA GLU A 167 3.17 -11.85 1.77
C GLU A 167 2.13 -12.93 2.11
N TYR A 168 1.92 -13.89 1.22
CA TYR A 168 1.01 -15.01 1.44
C TYR A 168 1.52 -15.96 2.54
N ASN A 169 2.79 -16.37 2.47
CA ASN A 169 3.39 -17.28 3.45
C ASN A 169 3.49 -16.66 4.85
N SER A 170 3.59 -15.31 4.94
CA SER A 170 3.55 -14.60 6.21
C SER A 170 2.14 -14.32 6.75
N GLY A 171 1.11 -14.76 6.02
CA GLY A 171 -0.30 -14.57 6.40
C GLY A 171 -0.80 -13.13 6.31
N LEU A 172 -0.10 -12.26 5.57
CA LEU A 172 -0.47 -10.86 5.37
C LEU A 172 -1.62 -10.67 4.39
N ILE A 173 -1.74 -11.60 3.44
CA ILE A 173 -2.79 -11.64 2.43
C ILE A 173 -3.43 -13.02 2.38
N THR A 174 -4.70 -13.06 1.97
CA THR A 174 -5.44 -14.32 1.78
C THR A 174 -5.01 -15.01 0.47
N GLU A 175 -5.35 -16.30 0.32
CA GLU A 175 -5.10 -17.05 -0.92
C GLU A 175 -5.79 -16.40 -2.13
N GLU A 176 -7.01 -15.89 -1.95
CA GLU A 176 -7.75 -15.17 -3.00
C GLU A 176 -7.05 -13.87 -3.41
N GLU A 177 -6.54 -13.10 -2.43
CA GLU A 177 -5.79 -11.87 -2.68
C GLU A 177 -4.45 -12.16 -3.36
N ALA A 178 -3.74 -13.22 -2.95
CA ALA A 178 -2.50 -13.66 -3.58
C ALA A 178 -2.74 -14.08 -5.03
N THR A 179 -3.80 -14.86 -5.28
CA THR A 179 -4.20 -15.27 -6.62
C THR A 179 -4.58 -14.07 -7.48
N ARG A 180 -5.34 -13.11 -6.94
CA ARG A 180 -5.69 -11.87 -7.65
C ARG A 180 -4.45 -11.06 -8.01
N LYS A 181 -3.54 -10.83 -7.06
CA LYS A 181 -2.27 -10.11 -7.30
C LYS A 181 -1.39 -10.80 -8.35
N LYS A 182 -1.31 -12.15 -8.32
CA LYS A 182 -0.59 -12.93 -9.36
C LYS A 182 -1.22 -12.77 -10.74
N ASN A 183 -2.55 -12.82 -10.84
CA ASN A 183 -3.27 -12.62 -12.09
C ASN A 183 -3.10 -11.18 -12.63
N ASP A 184 -3.14 -10.18 -11.77
CA ASP A 184 -2.92 -8.79 -12.17
C ASP A 184 -1.47 -8.58 -12.64
N LEU A 185 -0.50 -9.20 -11.98
CA LEU A 185 0.90 -9.18 -12.38
C LEU A 185 1.13 -9.88 -13.74
N GLN A 186 0.45 -11.01 -13.99
CA GLN A 186 0.48 -11.69 -15.27
C GLN A 186 -0.12 -10.83 -16.38
N ARG A 187 -1.26 -10.18 -16.14
CA ARG A 187 -1.87 -9.23 -17.08
C ARG A 187 -0.97 -8.04 -17.39
N GLU A 188 -0.23 -7.53 -16.37
CA GLU A 188 0.76 -6.48 -16.57
C GLU A 188 1.87 -6.94 -17.53
N ALA A 189 2.41 -8.13 -17.32
CA ALA A 189 3.44 -8.72 -18.16
C ALA A 189 2.95 -8.95 -19.61
N ASP A 190 1.76 -9.51 -19.77
CA ASP A 190 1.14 -9.78 -21.07
C ASP A 190 0.85 -8.47 -21.83
N PHE A 191 0.40 -7.43 -21.14
CA PHE A 191 0.17 -6.12 -21.71
C PHE A 191 1.47 -5.50 -22.24
N TYR A 192 2.52 -5.41 -21.41
CA TYR A 192 3.79 -4.80 -21.82
C TYR A 192 4.50 -5.63 -22.91
N GLY A 193 4.45 -6.96 -22.82
CA GLY A 193 4.97 -7.85 -23.87
C GLY A 193 4.25 -7.65 -25.21
N SER A 194 2.92 -7.54 -25.18
CA SER A 194 2.12 -7.27 -26.38
C SER A 194 2.38 -5.87 -26.94
N MET A 195 2.63 -4.87 -26.06
CA MET A 195 2.97 -3.51 -26.46
C MET A 195 4.31 -3.40 -27.19
N ASP A 196 5.33 -4.15 -26.78
CA ASP A 196 6.61 -4.20 -27.53
C ASP A 196 6.39 -4.72 -28.96
N GLY A 197 5.61 -5.79 -29.12
CA GLY A 197 5.24 -6.33 -30.42
C GLY A 197 4.46 -5.34 -31.28
N ALA A 198 3.39 -4.75 -30.72
CA ALA A 198 2.54 -3.77 -31.43
C ALA A 198 3.32 -2.51 -31.83
N SER A 199 4.22 -2.01 -30.98
CA SER A 199 5.06 -0.83 -31.27
C SER A 199 6.02 -1.08 -32.43
N LYS A 200 6.60 -2.27 -32.53
CA LYS A 200 7.46 -2.66 -33.69
C LYS A 200 6.65 -2.73 -34.98
N PHE A 201 5.39 -3.20 -34.91
CA PHE A 201 4.49 -3.24 -36.05
C PHE A 201 4.13 -1.83 -36.55
N ILE A 202 3.84 -0.87 -35.62
CA ILE A 202 3.62 0.54 -35.98
C ILE A 202 4.86 1.12 -36.70
N SER A 203 6.06 0.89 -36.16
CA SER A 203 7.30 1.36 -36.78
C SER A 203 7.50 0.79 -38.17
N GLY A 204 7.15 -0.47 -38.39
CA GLY A 204 7.12 -1.11 -39.71
C GLY A 204 6.15 -0.44 -40.67
N ASN A 205 4.92 -0.19 -40.24
CA ASN A 205 3.87 0.47 -40.99
C ASN A 205 4.29 1.87 -41.49
N VAL A 206 4.91 2.68 -40.65
CA VAL A 206 5.39 4.02 -41.03
C VAL A 206 6.46 3.92 -42.15
N LYS A 207 7.40 2.96 -42.07
CA LYS A 207 8.41 2.74 -43.10
C LYS A 207 7.78 2.36 -44.46
N ILE A 208 6.80 1.46 -44.40
CA ILE A 208 6.07 1.03 -45.62
C ILE A 208 5.24 2.18 -46.16
N GLY A 209 4.58 2.98 -45.32
CA GLY A 209 3.85 4.17 -45.75
C GLY A 209 4.73 5.18 -46.48
N ILE A 210 5.94 5.44 -46.01
CA ILE A 210 6.91 6.30 -46.66
C ILE A 210 7.30 5.71 -48.04
N LEU A 211 7.59 4.41 -48.10
CA LEU A 211 7.92 3.71 -49.34
C LEU A 211 6.78 3.84 -50.36
N ILE A 212 5.53 3.60 -49.94
CA ILE A 212 4.36 3.72 -50.81
C ILE A 212 4.24 5.14 -51.35
N THR A 213 4.42 6.17 -50.51
CA THR A 213 4.34 7.58 -50.95
C THR A 213 5.44 7.91 -51.99
N VAL A 214 6.65 7.41 -51.81
CA VAL A 214 7.75 7.58 -52.80
C VAL A 214 7.39 6.89 -54.09
N VAL A 215 6.93 5.65 -54.03
CA VAL A 215 6.50 4.86 -55.22
C VAL A 215 5.32 5.56 -55.92
N GLN A 216 4.37 6.08 -55.17
CA GLN A 216 3.22 6.83 -55.67
C GLN A 216 3.64 8.11 -56.37
N MET A 217 4.60 8.86 -55.84
CA MET A 217 5.13 10.09 -56.43
C MET A 217 5.86 9.83 -57.75
N ILE A 218 6.77 8.89 -57.73
CA ILE A 218 7.56 8.49 -58.92
C ILE A 218 6.69 7.78 -59.96
N GLY A 219 5.95 6.76 -59.51
CA GLY A 219 5.05 5.97 -60.37
C GLY A 219 3.92 6.80 -60.95
N GLY A 220 3.35 7.73 -60.15
CA GLY A 220 2.33 8.65 -60.63
C GLY A 220 2.84 9.60 -61.70
N PHE A 221 4.04 10.15 -61.54
CA PHE A 221 4.66 10.96 -62.54
C PHE A 221 4.88 10.20 -63.87
N ILE A 222 5.37 8.97 -63.79
CA ILE A 222 5.56 8.10 -64.97
C ILE A 222 4.22 7.80 -65.64
N VAL A 223 3.19 7.38 -64.86
CA VAL A 223 1.85 7.06 -65.34
C VAL A 223 1.17 8.28 -65.97
N GLY A 224 1.28 9.45 -65.34
CA GLY A 224 0.75 10.72 -65.89
C GLY A 224 1.31 11.05 -67.28
N MET A 225 2.62 10.91 -67.45
CA MET A 225 3.27 11.19 -68.72
C MET A 225 2.99 10.11 -69.78
N THR A 226 3.02 8.81 -69.41
CA THR A 226 2.98 7.69 -70.37
C THR A 226 1.56 7.24 -70.70
N LEU A 227 0.68 7.12 -69.71
CA LEU A 227 -0.68 6.59 -69.86
C LEU A 227 -1.74 7.68 -70.03
N HIS A 228 -1.59 8.76 -69.27
CA HIS A 228 -2.55 9.89 -69.33
C HIS A 228 -2.13 10.97 -70.28
N HIS A 229 -0.92 10.92 -70.89
CA HIS A 229 -0.38 11.90 -71.83
C HIS A 229 -0.39 13.35 -71.35
N GLU A 230 -0.19 13.52 -70.06
CA GLU A 230 -0.16 14.81 -69.41
C GLU A 230 1.16 15.56 -69.68
N ALA A 231 1.09 16.88 -69.74
CA ALA A 231 2.33 17.67 -69.83
C ALA A 231 3.17 17.48 -68.55
N VAL A 232 4.51 17.54 -68.67
CA VAL A 232 5.42 17.35 -67.51
C VAL A 232 5.07 18.22 -66.32
N SER A 233 4.73 19.47 -66.53
CA SER A 233 4.36 20.39 -65.49
C SER A 233 3.03 20.00 -64.78
N THR A 234 2.04 19.53 -65.55
CA THR A 234 0.73 19.09 -65.03
C THR A 234 0.86 17.78 -64.26
N ALA A 235 1.62 16.81 -64.80
CA ALA A 235 1.88 15.56 -64.13
C ALA A 235 2.64 15.77 -62.82
N LEU A 236 3.66 16.62 -62.76
CA LEU A 236 4.37 16.99 -61.56
C LEU A 236 3.43 17.63 -60.51
N ASP A 237 2.64 18.62 -60.91
CA ASP A 237 1.73 19.32 -60.03
C ASP A 237 0.68 18.37 -59.46
N THR A 238 0.06 17.56 -60.29
CA THR A 238 -0.99 16.61 -59.90
C THR A 238 -0.48 15.52 -58.95
N TYR A 239 0.54 14.76 -59.36
CA TYR A 239 0.96 13.58 -58.61
C TYR A 239 1.79 13.90 -57.41
N ILE A 240 2.60 14.98 -57.43
CA ILE A 240 3.33 15.40 -56.25
C ILE A 240 2.37 15.95 -55.18
N SER A 241 1.44 16.81 -55.57
CA SER A 241 0.44 17.39 -54.65
C SER A 241 -0.45 16.30 -54.03
N LEU A 242 -1.00 15.38 -54.86
CA LEU A 242 -1.82 14.32 -54.37
C LEU A 242 -1.03 13.34 -53.48
N SER A 243 0.22 13.01 -53.81
CA SER A 243 1.05 12.13 -52.99
C SER A 243 1.42 12.75 -51.63
N ILE A 244 1.70 14.08 -51.62
CA ILE A 244 1.90 14.77 -50.34
C ILE A 244 0.62 14.79 -49.51
N GLY A 245 -0.53 15.06 -50.13
CA GLY A 245 -1.82 15.07 -49.45
C GLY A 245 -2.19 13.70 -48.87
N ASP A 246 -2.04 12.64 -49.67
CA ASP A 246 -2.30 11.26 -49.26
C ASP A 246 -1.35 10.81 -48.14
N GLY A 247 -0.05 11.11 -48.30
CA GLY A 247 0.93 10.81 -47.28
C GLY A 247 0.63 11.50 -45.94
N LEU A 248 0.20 12.75 -45.93
CA LEU A 248 -0.15 13.48 -44.73
C LEU A 248 -1.42 12.93 -44.05
N VAL A 249 -2.46 12.64 -44.84
CA VAL A 249 -3.72 12.06 -44.31
C VAL A 249 -3.46 10.72 -43.63
N THR A 250 -2.62 9.89 -44.20
CA THR A 250 -2.29 8.56 -43.66
C THR A 250 -1.33 8.63 -42.47
N GLN A 251 -0.48 9.67 -42.42
CA GLN A 251 0.48 9.82 -41.34
C GLN A 251 -0.09 10.45 -40.07
N LEU A 252 -1.14 11.29 -40.16
CA LEU A 252 -1.75 11.93 -39.00
C LEU A 252 -2.31 10.92 -37.98
N PRO A 253 -3.08 9.88 -38.34
CA PRO A 253 -3.44 8.83 -37.41
C PRO A 253 -2.24 8.09 -36.79
N ALA A 254 -1.22 7.79 -37.59
CA ALA A 254 -0.02 7.10 -37.10
C ALA A 254 0.75 7.95 -36.07
N LEU A 255 0.78 9.27 -36.23
CA LEU A 255 1.36 10.21 -35.28
C LEU A 255 0.58 10.20 -33.94
N LEU A 256 -0.73 10.32 -34.00
CA LEU A 256 -1.61 10.30 -32.81
C LEU A 256 -1.46 8.96 -32.05
N ILE A 257 -1.48 7.83 -32.76
CA ILE A 257 -1.33 6.51 -32.19
C ILE A 257 0.08 6.32 -31.58
N SER A 258 1.15 6.74 -32.27
CA SER A 258 2.52 6.66 -31.72
C SER A 258 2.68 7.48 -30.47
N THR A 259 2.08 8.68 -30.42
CA THR A 259 2.06 9.55 -29.24
C THR A 259 1.27 8.90 -28.09
N ALA A 260 0.10 8.33 -28.38
CA ALA A 260 -0.71 7.60 -27.40
C ALA A 260 0.06 6.41 -26.82
N THR A 261 0.80 5.67 -27.68
CA THR A 261 1.68 4.58 -27.28
C THR A 261 2.77 5.04 -26.32
N GLY A 262 3.42 6.14 -26.64
CA GLY A 262 4.44 6.74 -25.75
C GLY A 262 3.85 7.11 -24.39
N ILE A 263 2.70 7.77 -24.37
CA ILE A 263 2.05 8.23 -23.14
C ILE A 263 1.60 7.07 -22.26
N ILE A 264 0.91 6.06 -22.82
CA ILE A 264 0.37 4.94 -22.02
C ILE A 264 1.47 4.09 -21.38
N VAL A 265 2.58 3.91 -22.10
CA VAL A 265 3.71 3.08 -21.63
C VAL A 265 4.55 3.82 -20.58
N THR A 266 4.66 5.14 -20.65
CA THR A 266 5.41 5.95 -19.69
C THR A 266 4.61 6.30 -18.45
N ARG A 267 3.34 5.93 -18.40
CA ARG A 267 2.44 6.31 -17.32
C ARG A 267 2.71 5.51 -16.05
N ALA A 268 3.01 6.22 -14.97
CA ALA A 268 3.02 5.64 -13.62
C ALA A 268 1.58 5.37 -13.14
N ILE A 269 1.42 4.39 -12.27
CA ILE A 269 0.13 4.11 -11.59
C ILE A 269 -0.25 5.33 -10.77
N SER A 270 -1.39 5.95 -11.04
CA SER A 270 -1.90 7.14 -10.37
C SER A 270 -3.41 7.02 -10.16
N ASP A 271 -3.90 7.62 -9.08
CA ASP A 271 -5.35 7.68 -8.78
C ASP A 271 -6.09 8.71 -9.62
N SER A 272 -5.38 9.56 -10.40
CA SER A 272 -5.92 10.65 -11.19
C SER A 272 -5.63 10.50 -12.69
N SER A 273 -6.38 11.23 -13.54
CA SER A 273 -6.12 11.24 -14.99
C SER A 273 -4.85 12.05 -15.33
N PHE A 274 -4.23 11.77 -16.48
CA PHE A 274 -3.00 12.42 -16.93
C PHE A 274 -3.10 13.96 -16.94
N GLY A 275 -4.23 14.49 -17.43
CA GLY A 275 -4.47 15.94 -17.44
C GLY A 275 -4.60 16.53 -16.03
N GLN A 276 -5.20 15.78 -15.09
CA GLN A 276 -5.30 16.20 -13.70
C GLN A 276 -3.94 16.19 -13.01
N ASP A 277 -3.10 15.17 -13.26
CA ASP A 277 -1.76 15.08 -12.70
C ASP A 277 -0.87 16.22 -13.19
N ILE A 278 -0.88 16.49 -14.51
CA ILE A 278 -0.17 17.64 -15.08
C ILE A 278 -0.68 18.94 -14.45
N GLY A 279 -2.00 19.15 -14.46
CA GLY A 279 -2.60 20.35 -13.88
C GLY A 279 -2.18 20.55 -12.43
N LYS A 280 -2.25 19.49 -11.62
CA LYS A 280 -1.86 19.51 -10.21
C LYS A 280 -0.36 19.82 -10.04
N GLN A 281 0.53 19.15 -10.79
CA GLN A 281 1.98 19.35 -10.70
C GLN A 281 2.38 20.77 -11.13
N PHE A 282 1.82 21.27 -12.23
CA PHE A 282 2.10 22.63 -12.69
C PHE A 282 1.51 23.70 -11.76
N THR A 283 0.37 23.47 -11.11
CA THR A 283 -0.21 24.47 -10.20
C THR A 283 0.34 24.41 -8.77
N THR A 284 1.06 23.36 -8.39
CA THR A 284 1.61 23.17 -7.03
C THR A 284 2.72 24.17 -6.70
N GLN A 285 3.50 24.63 -7.69
CA GLN A 285 4.63 25.52 -7.48
C GLN A 285 4.46 26.82 -8.27
N SER A 286 4.41 27.96 -7.60
CA SER A 286 4.29 29.27 -8.25
C SER A 286 5.64 29.90 -8.63
N ARG A 287 6.73 29.52 -7.95
CA ARG A 287 8.08 30.13 -8.17
C ARG A 287 8.61 29.96 -9.58
N PRO A 288 8.52 28.82 -10.27
CA PRO A 288 8.98 28.65 -11.65
C PRO A 288 8.34 29.64 -12.62
N TYR A 289 7.06 29.98 -12.43
CA TYR A 289 6.37 30.97 -13.28
C TYR A 289 6.94 32.39 -13.15
N LEU A 290 7.29 32.80 -11.92
CA LEU A 290 7.87 34.11 -11.68
C LEU A 290 9.29 34.19 -12.25
N ILE A 291 10.08 33.12 -12.13
CA ILE A 291 11.43 33.04 -12.72
C ILE A 291 11.34 33.06 -14.24
N ALA A 292 10.44 32.30 -14.85
CA ALA A 292 10.23 32.29 -16.30
C ALA A 292 9.77 33.68 -16.82
N ALA A 293 8.86 34.34 -16.13
CA ALA A 293 8.42 35.70 -16.47
C ALA A 293 9.56 36.69 -16.39
N GLY A 294 10.41 36.64 -15.36
CA GLY A 294 11.60 37.46 -15.23
C GLY A 294 12.61 37.23 -16.37
N PHE A 295 12.82 35.96 -16.74
CA PHE A 295 13.71 35.60 -17.84
C PHE A 295 13.19 36.11 -19.20
N LEU A 296 11.88 35.95 -19.48
CA LEU A 296 11.26 36.46 -20.70
C LEU A 296 11.33 38.00 -20.75
N ALA A 297 11.11 38.67 -19.64
CA ALA A 297 11.27 40.12 -19.54
C ALA A 297 12.73 40.56 -19.83
N LEU A 298 13.71 39.80 -19.28
CA LEU A 298 15.13 40.08 -19.55
C LEU A 298 15.48 39.89 -21.02
N LEU A 299 14.99 38.82 -21.67
CA LEU A 299 15.19 38.55 -23.09
C LEU A 299 14.61 39.66 -23.98
N SER A 300 13.55 40.34 -23.54
CA SER A 300 12.93 41.41 -24.31
C SER A 300 13.81 42.64 -24.51
N PHE A 301 14.88 42.82 -23.69
CA PHE A 301 15.85 43.91 -23.81
C PHE A 301 16.99 43.58 -24.78
N LEU A 302 17.12 42.33 -25.26
CA LEU A 302 18.17 41.98 -26.21
C LEU A 302 17.81 42.47 -27.62
N PRO A 303 18.72 43.11 -28.34
CA PRO A 303 18.49 43.58 -29.70
C PRO A 303 18.21 42.37 -30.63
N GLY A 304 17.15 42.51 -31.46
CA GLY A 304 16.73 41.47 -32.39
C GLY A 304 15.61 40.52 -31.87
N PHE A 305 15.27 40.56 -30.60
CA PHE A 305 14.16 39.80 -30.08
C PHE A 305 12.81 40.54 -30.22
N PRO A 306 11.70 39.85 -30.50
CA PRO A 306 10.39 40.49 -30.68
C PRO A 306 9.79 40.87 -29.31
N TRP A 307 10.18 42.02 -28.76
CA TRP A 307 9.73 42.54 -27.47
C TRP A 307 8.19 42.60 -27.35
N TYR A 308 7.50 42.87 -28.47
CA TYR A 308 6.04 42.94 -28.57
C TYR A 308 5.33 41.59 -28.33
N VAL A 309 6.07 40.47 -28.39
CA VAL A 309 5.58 39.13 -28.03
C VAL A 309 6.08 38.76 -26.63
N LEU A 310 7.34 39.02 -26.31
CA LEU A 310 7.96 38.62 -25.06
C LEU A 310 7.38 39.33 -23.85
N ILE A 311 7.08 40.62 -23.93
CA ILE A 311 6.51 41.39 -22.83
C ILE A 311 5.09 40.93 -22.48
N PRO A 312 4.13 40.80 -23.42
CA PRO A 312 2.81 40.25 -23.11
C PRO A 312 2.87 38.85 -22.52
N MET A 313 3.76 37.96 -23.02
CA MET A 313 3.93 36.64 -22.51
C MET A 313 4.54 36.63 -21.09
N ALA A 314 5.53 37.48 -20.80
CA ALA A 314 6.07 37.67 -19.47
C ALA A 314 5.02 38.16 -18.47
N ILE A 315 4.16 39.10 -18.90
CA ILE A 315 3.04 39.58 -18.07
C ILE A 315 2.03 38.45 -17.82
N LEU A 316 1.66 37.67 -18.83
CA LEU A 316 0.72 36.58 -18.71
C LEU A 316 1.23 35.50 -17.74
N ILE A 317 2.48 35.05 -17.93
CA ILE A 317 3.10 34.02 -17.07
C ILE A 317 3.32 34.56 -15.65
N GLY A 318 3.73 35.85 -15.52
CA GLY A 318 3.87 36.51 -14.22
C GLY A 318 2.55 36.63 -13.47
N ALA A 319 1.47 37.03 -14.19
CA ALA A 319 0.13 37.09 -13.63
C ALA A 319 -0.39 35.72 -13.17
N LEU A 320 -0.13 34.65 -13.96
CA LEU A 320 -0.42 33.25 -13.55
C LEU A 320 0.36 32.86 -12.27
N GLY A 321 1.66 33.14 -12.23
CA GLY A 321 2.50 32.88 -11.05
C GLY A 321 2.02 33.64 -9.81
N LEU A 322 1.66 34.91 -9.94
CA LEU A 322 1.09 35.70 -8.85
C LEU A 322 -0.29 35.22 -8.42
N SER A 323 -1.13 34.80 -9.36
CA SER A 323 -2.44 34.23 -9.08
C SER A 323 -2.30 32.93 -8.28
N LEU A 324 -1.39 32.01 -8.66
CA LEU A 324 -1.09 30.78 -7.95
C LEU A 324 -0.52 31.08 -6.55
N THR A 325 0.39 32.04 -6.44
CA THR A 325 0.93 32.46 -5.13
C THR A 325 -0.18 32.98 -4.22
N ARG A 326 -1.08 33.84 -4.74
CA ARG A 326 -2.23 34.36 -3.99
C ARG A 326 -3.18 33.23 -3.57
N LYS A 327 -3.43 32.26 -4.45
CA LYS A 327 -4.27 31.11 -4.15
C LYS A 327 -3.68 30.24 -3.03
N HIS A 328 -2.38 29.95 -3.10
CA HIS A 328 -1.67 29.22 -2.05
C HIS A 328 -1.60 30.01 -0.73
N MET A 329 -1.38 31.33 -0.80
CA MET A 329 -1.43 32.17 0.41
C MET A 329 -2.83 32.24 1.01
N ALA A 330 -3.88 32.35 0.17
CA ALA A 330 -5.26 32.34 0.63
C ALA A 330 -5.70 30.96 1.18
N GLU A 331 -5.18 29.86 0.64
CA GLU A 331 -5.40 28.52 1.19
C GLU A 331 -4.63 28.34 2.51
N ALA A 332 -3.38 28.80 2.58
CA ALA A 332 -2.58 28.81 3.80
C ALA A 332 -3.20 29.73 4.88
N GLU A 333 -3.76 30.87 4.46
CA GLU A 333 -4.45 31.82 5.34
C GLU A 333 -5.82 31.25 5.80
N LYS A 334 -6.55 30.59 4.91
CA LYS A 334 -7.77 29.84 5.29
C LYS A 334 -7.47 28.67 6.20
N THR A 335 -6.35 27.98 6.02
CA THR A 335 -5.89 26.92 6.92
C THR A 335 -5.44 27.52 8.24
N LYS A 336 -4.66 28.62 8.22
CA LYS A 336 -4.30 29.38 9.41
C LYS A 336 -5.52 30.05 10.07
N THR A 337 -6.45 30.59 9.29
CA THR A 337 -7.68 31.19 9.81
C THR A 337 -8.65 30.12 10.32
N ARG A 338 -8.68 28.92 9.74
CA ARG A 338 -9.33 27.76 10.33
C ARG A 338 -8.63 27.28 11.59
N GLU A 339 -7.31 27.20 11.60
CA GLU A 339 -6.52 26.91 12.79
C GLU A 339 -6.61 28.01 13.85
N ILE A 340 -6.72 29.28 13.46
CA ILE A 340 -6.92 30.43 14.35
C ILE A 340 -8.40 30.56 14.73
N ALA A 341 -9.34 30.33 13.83
CA ALA A 341 -10.78 30.27 14.16
C ALA A 341 -11.13 29.02 14.98
N ASP A 342 -10.42 27.93 14.79
CA ASP A 342 -10.45 26.78 15.69
C ASP A 342 -9.70 27.07 17.01
N LYS A 343 -8.75 27.99 17.03
CA LYS A 343 -8.09 28.54 18.24
C LYS A 343 -8.82 29.72 18.87
N GLU A 344 -9.48 30.61 18.11
CA GLU A 344 -10.30 31.73 18.64
C GLU A 344 -11.73 31.30 19.00
N LYS A 345 -12.25 30.22 18.49
CA LYS A 345 -13.40 29.52 19.08
C LYS A 345 -13.04 28.80 20.39
N ALA A 346 -11.77 28.86 20.79
CA ALA A 346 -11.27 28.35 22.07
C ALA A 346 -10.94 29.45 23.09
N ALA A 347 -11.82 30.45 23.24
CA ALA A 347 -11.88 31.28 24.47
C ALA A 347 -13.23 32.03 24.53
N PRO A 348 -14.06 31.90 25.58
CA PRO A 348 -13.80 31.31 26.89
C PRO A 348 -14.69 30.11 27.20
N ALA A 349 -14.18 29.16 27.95
CA ALA A 349 -14.84 28.18 28.80
C ALA A 349 -16.23 27.67 28.37
N GLU A 350 -16.34 27.05 27.21
CA GLU A 350 -17.30 25.99 26.95
C GLU A 350 -16.51 24.71 26.73
N MET A 351 -16.93 23.65 27.38
CA MET A 351 -16.30 22.34 27.43
C MET A 351 -15.72 21.95 26.06
N SER A 352 -14.40 21.80 26.00
CA SER A 352 -13.71 21.21 24.84
C SER A 352 -14.47 19.99 24.36
N PRO A 353 -14.74 19.83 23.05
CA PRO A 353 -15.19 18.53 22.56
C PRO A 353 -14.20 17.51 23.08
N VAL A 354 -14.67 16.50 23.79
CA VAL A 354 -13.85 15.43 24.34
C VAL A 354 -13.15 14.78 23.16
N VAL A 355 -11.91 15.19 22.91
CA VAL A 355 -11.06 14.52 21.93
C VAL A 355 -10.90 13.09 22.42
N PRO A 356 -11.30 12.08 21.68
CA PRO A 356 -11.12 10.70 22.11
C PRO A 356 -9.65 10.50 22.45
N LEU A 357 -9.39 10.05 23.68
CA LEU A 357 -8.03 9.76 24.11
C LEU A 357 -7.48 8.62 23.28
N ASP A 358 -6.27 8.77 22.78
CA ASP A 358 -5.59 7.73 22.03
C ASP A 358 -5.45 6.47 22.90
N PRO A 359 -5.79 5.27 22.39
CA PRO A 359 -5.69 4.04 23.15
C PRO A 359 -4.27 3.77 23.67
N LEU A 360 -3.26 4.12 22.85
CA LEU A 360 -1.84 4.04 23.21
C LEU A 360 -1.09 5.16 22.50
N SER A 361 -0.27 5.93 23.23
CA SER A 361 0.58 6.97 22.67
C SER A 361 2.00 6.89 23.26
N LEU A 362 2.97 7.31 22.44
CA LEU A 362 4.37 7.51 22.82
C LEU A 362 4.67 8.99 22.73
N GLU A 363 5.00 9.60 23.84
CA GLU A 363 5.51 10.97 23.90
C GLU A 363 7.03 10.95 23.98
N ILE A 364 7.70 11.75 23.15
CA ILE A 364 9.17 11.83 23.06
C ILE A 364 9.67 13.24 23.29
N GLY A 365 10.80 13.35 23.97
CA GLY A 365 11.55 14.59 24.09
C GLY A 365 12.23 14.97 22.76
N TYR A 366 12.53 16.24 22.58
CA TYR A 366 13.03 16.77 21.30
C TYR A 366 14.35 16.13 20.82
N GLY A 367 15.20 15.64 21.72
CA GLY A 367 16.45 14.94 21.38
C GLY A 367 16.25 13.56 20.79
N LEU A 368 15.04 12.97 20.89
CA LEU A 368 14.71 11.65 20.37
C LEU A 368 13.96 11.72 19.02
N ILE A 369 13.66 12.92 18.51
CA ILE A 369 12.99 13.12 17.21
C ILE A 369 13.72 12.39 16.06
N PRO A 370 15.08 12.37 15.99
CA PRO A 370 15.78 11.65 14.93
C PRO A 370 15.43 10.16 14.82
N LEU A 371 14.98 9.51 15.90
CA LEU A 371 14.57 8.10 15.89
C LEU A 371 13.27 7.84 15.12
N VAL A 372 12.45 8.87 14.92
CA VAL A 372 11.13 8.79 14.26
C VAL A 372 11.06 9.59 12.95
N ASP A 373 12.14 10.31 12.59
CA ASP A 373 12.21 11.11 11.38
C ASP A 373 12.46 10.23 10.15
N LYS A 374 11.55 10.29 9.18
CA LYS A 374 11.63 9.52 7.94
C LYS A 374 12.84 9.87 7.08
N GLU A 375 13.34 11.11 7.15
CA GLU A 375 14.52 11.55 6.40
C GLU A 375 15.81 10.94 6.98
N GLN A 376 15.79 10.52 8.25
CA GLN A 376 16.90 9.89 8.95
C GLN A 376 16.75 8.37 9.14
N GLY A 377 15.82 7.75 8.40
CA GLY A 377 15.63 6.29 8.37
C GLY A 377 14.52 5.75 9.27
N ALA A 378 13.93 6.56 10.16
CA ALA A 378 12.73 6.23 10.98
C ALA A 378 12.75 4.83 11.65
N GLU A 379 13.89 4.39 12.13
CA GLU A 379 14.13 3.00 12.59
C GLU A 379 13.13 2.55 13.68
N LEU A 380 12.73 3.47 14.56
CA LEU A 380 11.75 3.18 15.60
C LEU A 380 10.34 2.91 15.04
N LEU A 381 9.94 3.57 13.94
CA LEU A 381 8.62 3.36 13.31
C LEU A 381 8.47 1.96 12.74
N ASP A 382 9.54 1.45 12.11
CA ASP A 382 9.56 0.09 11.57
C ASP A 382 9.51 -0.95 12.69
N ARG A 383 10.23 -0.71 13.79
CA ARG A 383 10.20 -1.57 14.97
C ARG A 383 8.81 -1.58 15.63
N ILE A 384 8.17 -0.43 15.78
CA ILE A 384 6.79 -0.33 16.30
C ILE A 384 5.82 -1.12 15.42
N THR A 385 5.96 -1.03 14.11
CA THR A 385 5.11 -1.79 13.18
C THR A 385 5.31 -3.30 13.34
N ARG A 386 6.55 -3.75 13.52
CA ARG A 386 6.89 -5.15 13.80
C ARG A 386 6.30 -5.62 15.12
N ILE A 387 6.45 -4.84 16.20
CA ILE A 387 5.92 -5.16 17.54
C ILE A 387 4.40 -5.34 17.50
N ARG A 388 3.68 -4.46 16.80
CA ARG A 388 2.21 -4.59 16.64
C ARG A 388 1.83 -5.90 15.96
N ARG A 389 2.60 -6.35 14.97
CA ARG A 389 2.40 -7.62 14.27
C ARG A 389 2.71 -8.82 15.19
N GLU A 390 3.84 -8.78 15.88
CA GLU A 390 4.24 -9.82 16.83
C GLU A 390 3.23 -9.96 17.97
N SER A 391 2.74 -8.85 18.53
CA SER A 391 1.69 -8.87 19.55
C SER A 391 0.38 -9.49 19.04
N ALA A 392 0.03 -9.27 17.76
CA ALA A 392 -1.14 -9.91 17.16
C ALA A 392 -0.95 -11.43 16.98
N LEU A 393 0.26 -11.88 16.69
CA LEU A 393 0.60 -13.31 16.55
C LEU A 393 0.73 -14.02 17.91
N GLU A 394 1.34 -13.37 18.90
CA GLU A 394 1.62 -13.95 20.22
C GLU A 394 0.37 -13.90 21.11
N LEU A 395 -0.20 -12.72 21.32
CA LEU A 395 -1.32 -12.50 22.23
C LEU A 395 -2.70 -12.63 21.56
N GLY A 396 -2.76 -12.59 20.24
CA GLY A 396 -4.02 -12.47 19.51
C GLY A 396 -4.63 -11.06 19.58
N LEU A 397 -3.91 -10.06 20.10
CA LEU A 397 -4.37 -8.69 20.29
C LEU A 397 -3.98 -7.83 19.09
N VAL A 398 -4.96 -7.29 18.40
CA VAL A 398 -4.72 -6.25 17.38
C VAL A 398 -4.46 -4.92 18.09
N VAL A 399 -3.18 -4.58 18.29
CA VAL A 399 -2.79 -3.32 18.91
C VAL A 399 -3.18 -2.15 18.00
N PRO A 400 -3.96 -1.15 18.49
CA PRO A 400 -4.34 0.03 17.71
C PRO A 400 -3.11 0.81 17.25
N ARG A 401 -3.31 1.81 16.38
CA ARG A 401 -2.21 2.69 15.95
C ARG A 401 -1.66 3.43 17.17
N ILE A 402 -0.32 3.37 17.33
CA ILE A 402 0.38 4.09 18.38
C ILE A 402 0.66 5.50 17.88
N ARG A 403 0.12 6.49 18.54
CA ARG A 403 0.36 7.90 18.20
C ARG A 403 1.67 8.35 18.82
N ILE A 404 2.57 8.88 18.01
CA ILE A 404 3.83 9.45 18.47
C ILE A 404 3.68 10.96 18.48
N ILE A 405 4.00 11.58 19.62
CA ILE A 405 3.80 13.00 19.87
C ILE A 405 5.10 13.57 20.45
N ASP A 406 5.58 14.66 19.90
CA ASP A 406 6.63 15.45 20.52
C ASP A 406 6.09 16.21 21.72
N ASN A 407 6.77 16.11 22.87
CA ASN A 407 6.36 16.76 24.10
C ASN A 407 7.53 17.59 24.68
N MET A 408 7.39 18.92 24.54
CA MET A 408 8.36 19.88 25.07
C MET A 408 8.45 19.94 26.61
N ARG A 409 7.56 19.24 27.33
CA ARG A 409 7.59 19.14 28.80
C ARG A 409 8.50 18.02 29.28
N LEU A 410 8.86 17.08 28.40
CA LEU A 410 9.81 16.02 28.69
C LEU A 410 11.24 16.54 28.54
N GLU A 411 12.17 15.95 29.27
CA GLU A 411 13.60 16.19 29.03
C GLU A 411 13.97 15.76 27.59
N PRO A 412 15.02 16.34 26.99
CA PRO A 412 15.39 16.05 25.60
C PRO A 412 15.58 14.56 25.30
N SER A 413 16.09 13.82 26.25
CA SER A 413 16.42 12.39 26.16
C SER A 413 15.38 11.46 26.76
N GLU A 414 14.22 11.98 27.11
CA GLU A 414 13.16 11.27 27.82
C GLU A 414 12.02 10.87 26.91
N TYR A 415 11.39 9.73 27.18
CA TYR A 415 10.14 9.30 26.55
C TYR A 415 9.13 8.78 27.56
N SER A 416 7.85 8.84 27.24
CA SER A 416 6.75 8.36 28.07
C SER A 416 5.70 7.64 27.24
N PHE A 417 5.26 6.49 27.73
CA PHE A 417 4.12 5.77 27.18
C PHE A 417 2.84 6.09 27.95
N LYS A 418 1.75 6.35 27.22
CA LYS A 418 0.44 6.62 27.83
C LYS A 418 -0.63 5.74 27.23
N ILE A 419 -1.50 5.20 28.09
CA ILE A 419 -2.72 4.50 27.70
C ILE A 419 -3.89 5.40 28.08
N ARG A 420 -4.70 5.79 27.09
CA ARG A 420 -5.84 6.70 27.29
C ARG A 420 -5.47 7.95 28.10
N GLY A 421 -4.29 8.51 27.81
CA GLY A 421 -3.78 9.73 28.47
C GLY A 421 -3.12 9.52 29.84
N VAL A 422 -3.16 8.30 30.40
CA VAL A 422 -2.49 7.96 31.67
C VAL A 422 -1.09 7.42 31.39
N GLU A 423 -0.07 7.97 32.03
CA GLU A 423 1.31 7.49 31.93
C GLU A 423 1.45 6.09 32.55
N VAL A 424 1.96 5.15 31.76
CA VAL A 424 2.15 3.74 32.15
C VAL A 424 3.62 3.31 32.12
N GLY A 425 4.48 4.10 31.50
CA GLY A 425 5.92 3.84 31.43
C GLY A 425 6.69 5.08 31.01
N ARG A 426 7.89 5.22 31.55
CA ARG A 426 8.81 6.34 31.26
C ARG A 426 10.24 5.81 31.20
N GLY A 427 11.07 6.40 30.36
CA GLY A 427 12.49 6.05 30.28
C GLY A 427 13.35 7.18 29.74
N LYS A 428 14.66 7.06 29.93
CA LYS A 428 15.65 7.99 29.39
C LYS A 428 16.57 7.24 28.45
N ILE A 429 16.91 7.86 27.33
CA ILE A 429 17.78 7.29 26.28
C ILE A 429 18.96 8.22 26.06
N LYS A 430 20.15 7.66 26.02
CA LYS A 430 21.35 8.38 25.58
C LYS A 430 21.62 8.03 24.12
N MET A 431 21.42 9.01 23.24
CA MET A 431 21.80 8.87 21.84
C MET A 431 23.31 8.63 21.72
N ALA A 432 23.72 7.84 20.73
CA ALA A 432 25.11 7.42 20.51
C ALA A 432 25.75 6.60 21.65
N HIS A 433 24.97 6.05 22.57
CA HIS A 433 25.42 5.09 23.60
C HIS A 433 24.60 3.81 23.51
N TYR A 434 25.14 2.73 24.05
CA TYR A 434 24.46 1.45 24.17
C TYR A 434 24.14 1.14 25.63
N LEU A 435 23.05 0.44 25.86
CA LEU A 435 22.70 -0.04 27.19
C LEU A 435 23.21 -1.47 27.38
N ALA A 436 24.17 -1.67 28.26
CA ALA A 436 24.67 -2.98 28.65
C ALA A 436 23.91 -3.46 29.89
N ILE A 437 23.02 -4.44 29.72
CA ILE A 437 22.20 -5.03 30.77
C ILE A 437 22.99 -6.17 31.42
N GLN A 438 23.11 -6.17 32.74
CA GLN A 438 23.88 -7.15 33.48
C GLN A 438 23.05 -8.44 33.65
N PRO A 439 23.51 -9.60 33.10
CA PRO A 439 22.97 -10.89 33.49
C PRO A 439 23.52 -11.23 34.89
N GLY A 440 22.70 -11.60 35.84
CA GLY A 440 23.02 -11.79 37.25
C GLY A 440 24.24 -12.66 37.64
N THR A 441 24.99 -13.14 36.66
CA THR A 441 26.15 -14.08 36.83
C THR A 441 27.51 -13.46 36.53
N THR A 442 27.60 -12.20 36.11
CA THR A 442 28.88 -11.58 35.76
C THR A 442 29.62 -11.01 36.96
N THR A 443 30.91 -11.34 37.02
CA THR A 443 31.87 -10.91 38.09
C THR A 443 32.65 -9.64 37.74
N GLU A 444 32.75 -9.28 36.45
CA GLU A 444 33.46 -8.07 36.01
C GLU A 444 32.50 -6.91 35.72
N VAL A 445 32.80 -5.75 36.31
CA VAL A 445 32.07 -4.51 36.11
C VAL A 445 32.65 -3.74 34.94
N ILE A 446 31.80 -3.36 33.98
CA ILE A 446 32.21 -2.51 32.85
C ILE A 446 32.18 -1.04 33.29
N PRO A 447 33.16 -0.22 32.91
CA PRO A 447 33.14 1.20 33.17
C PRO A 447 32.01 1.86 32.33
N GLY A 448 31.21 2.73 32.98
CA GLY A 448 30.12 3.44 32.33
C GLY A 448 29.22 4.07 33.38
N GLU A 449 28.16 4.70 32.93
CA GLU A 449 27.18 5.34 33.82
C GLU A 449 26.11 4.33 34.24
N PRO A 450 26.00 4.01 35.55
CA PRO A 450 25.05 3.03 36.03
C PRO A 450 23.59 3.55 35.88
N THR A 451 22.72 2.65 35.46
CA THR A 451 21.29 2.91 35.25
C THR A 451 20.48 1.63 35.49
N LYS A 452 19.20 1.70 35.20
CA LYS A 452 18.32 0.52 35.15
C LYS A 452 17.65 0.44 33.79
N ASP A 453 17.53 -0.79 33.28
CA ASP A 453 16.75 -1.04 32.09
C ASP A 453 15.29 -0.64 32.30
N PRO A 454 14.69 0.18 31.43
CA PRO A 454 13.31 0.68 31.62
C PRO A 454 12.25 -0.42 31.41
N ALA A 455 12.53 -1.50 30.70
CA ALA A 455 11.59 -2.58 30.41
C ALA A 455 11.42 -3.52 31.61
N PHE A 456 12.54 -3.99 32.18
CA PHE A 456 12.55 -5.02 33.22
C PHE A 456 13.08 -4.53 34.58
N GLY A 457 13.61 -3.30 34.63
CA GLY A 457 14.19 -2.74 35.86
C GLY A 457 15.53 -3.36 36.28
N LEU A 458 16.16 -4.12 35.40
CA LEU A 458 17.44 -4.78 35.66
C LEU A 458 18.59 -3.77 35.76
N PRO A 459 19.64 -4.05 36.55
CA PRO A 459 20.83 -3.23 36.59
C PRO A 459 21.48 -3.17 35.20
N ALA A 460 21.82 -1.97 34.75
CA ALA A 460 22.41 -1.74 33.44
C ALA A 460 23.42 -0.58 33.48
N VAL A 461 24.25 -0.47 32.47
CA VAL A 461 25.27 0.56 32.34
C VAL A 461 25.24 1.16 30.94
N TRP A 462 25.28 2.48 30.82
CA TRP A 462 25.50 3.16 29.54
C TRP A 462 26.95 3.08 29.14
N ILE A 463 27.22 2.50 27.96
CA ILE A 463 28.57 2.30 27.39
C ILE A 463 28.66 3.00 26.03
N THR A 464 29.93 3.25 25.61
CA THR A 464 30.23 3.77 24.26
C THR A 464 30.32 2.62 23.25
N GLU A 465 30.35 2.96 21.95
CA GLU A 465 30.55 1.98 20.87
C GLU A 465 31.85 1.18 21.05
N GLU A 466 32.94 1.82 21.58
CA GLU A 466 34.24 1.20 21.78
C GLU A 466 34.19 0.04 22.80
N ASP A 467 33.34 0.14 23.81
CA ASP A 467 33.18 -0.87 24.86
C ASP A 467 32.16 -1.97 24.51
N ARG A 468 31.45 -1.85 23.40
CA ARG A 468 30.40 -2.76 23.00
C ARG A 468 30.85 -4.21 22.88
N GLU A 469 31.89 -4.47 22.08
CA GLU A 469 32.45 -5.83 21.91
C GLU A 469 32.98 -6.43 23.22
N ARG A 470 33.51 -5.58 24.08
CA ARG A 470 34.00 -6.01 25.41
C ARG A 470 32.82 -6.41 26.30
N ALA A 471 31.73 -5.63 26.28
CA ALA A 471 30.53 -5.92 27.03
C ALA A 471 29.88 -7.27 26.60
N GLU A 472 29.78 -7.48 25.29
CA GLU A 472 29.21 -8.72 24.72
C GLU A 472 30.07 -9.95 25.11
N ARG A 473 31.42 -9.83 25.08
CA ARG A 473 32.33 -10.91 25.51
C ARG A 473 32.22 -11.24 26.99
N LEU A 474 31.90 -10.27 27.83
CA LEU A 474 31.69 -10.45 29.27
C LEU A 474 30.27 -10.95 29.61
N GLY A 475 29.44 -11.21 28.58
CA GLY A 475 28.12 -11.77 28.75
C GLY A 475 27.02 -10.73 29.07
N TYR A 476 27.30 -9.42 28.89
CA TYR A 476 26.23 -8.39 28.95
C TYR A 476 25.37 -8.44 27.71
N THR A 477 24.09 -8.19 27.88
CA THR A 477 23.19 -7.96 26.74
C THR A 477 23.27 -6.49 26.36
N VAL A 478 23.86 -6.20 25.17
CA VAL A 478 24.03 -4.83 24.69
C VAL A 478 22.90 -4.46 23.73
N VAL A 479 22.21 -3.35 24.02
CA VAL A 479 21.01 -2.91 23.32
C VAL A 479 21.16 -1.47 22.83
N ASP A 480 20.81 -1.24 21.56
CA ASP A 480 20.79 0.08 20.93
C ASP A 480 19.57 0.93 21.35
N PRO A 481 19.64 2.25 21.26
CA PRO A 481 18.59 3.17 21.70
C PRO A 481 17.19 2.87 21.15
N PRO A 482 16.96 2.63 19.85
CA PRO A 482 15.64 2.27 19.32
C PRO A 482 15.10 0.96 19.89
N SER A 483 15.99 -0.04 20.12
CA SER A 483 15.62 -1.34 20.70
C SER A 483 15.19 -1.23 22.14
N ILE A 484 15.77 -0.34 22.95
CA ILE A 484 15.36 -0.12 24.33
C ILE A 484 13.90 0.35 24.38
N ILE A 485 13.53 1.35 23.57
CA ILE A 485 12.16 1.85 23.47
C ILE A 485 11.22 0.75 22.98
N ALA A 486 11.64 -0.01 21.97
CA ALA A 486 10.88 -1.11 21.38
C ALA A 486 10.61 -2.23 22.39
N THR A 487 11.62 -2.66 23.15
CA THR A 487 11.46 -3.68 24.19
C THR A 487 10.55 -3.20 25.32
N HIS A 488 10.71 -1.96 25.77
CA HIS A 488 9.84 -1.37 26.78
C HIS A 488 8.38 -1.27 26.29
N LEU A 489 8.17 -0.88 25.02
CA LEU A 489 6.84 -0.88 24.40
C LEU A 489 6.21 -2.29 24.39
N THR A 490 6.99 -3.31 24.06
CA THR A 490 6.53 -4.70 24.04
C THR A 490 6.06 -5.14 25.44
N GLU A 491 6.83 -4.82 26.48
CA GLU A 491 6.44 -5.14 27.86
C GLU A 491 5.22 -4.35 28.34
N ILE A 492 5.08 -3.09 27.93
CA ILE A 492 3.88 -2.28 28.20
C ILE A 492 2.65 -2.90 27.53
N ILE A 493 2.75 -3.29 26.25
CA ILE A 493 1.65 -3.95 25.54
C ILE A 493 1.25 -5.25 26.24
N LYS A 494 2.22 -6.10 26.63
CA LYS A 494 1.97 -7.35 27.35
C LYS A 494 1.32 -7.11 28.73
N ARG A 495 1.80 -6.14 29.46
CA ARG A 495 1.29 -5.80 30.81
C ARG A 495 -0.11 -5.21 30.81
N TYR A 496 -0.39 -4.34 29.84
CA TYR A 496 -1.65 -3.60 29.76
C TYR A 496 -2.54 -4.06 28.61
N ALA A 497 -2.32 -5.28 28.09
CA ALA A 497 -3.10 -5.85 26.99
C ALA A 497 -4.62 -5.81 27.24
N SER A 498 -5.05 -6.06 28.48
CA SER A 498 -6.46 -5.99 28.90
C SER A 498 -7.03 -4.56 28.84
N GLU A 499 -6.23 -3.53 29.12
CA GLU A 499 -6.67 -2.13 29.05
C GLU A 499 -6.69 -1.61 27.60
N ILE A 500 -5.77 -2.09 26.78
CA ILE A 500 -5.67 -1.72 25.35
C ILE A 500 -6.86 -2.28 24.57
N LEU A 501 -7.36 -3.48 24.92
CA LEU A 501 -8.49 -4.12 24.24
C LEU A 501 -9.81 -3.39 24.54
N GLY A 502 -10.26 -2.53 23.65
CA GLY A 502 -11.54 -1.84 23.71
C GLY A 502 -12.67 -2.59 23.00
N ARG A 503 -13.89 -2.02 23.05
CA ARG A 503 -15.06 -2.56 22.34
C ARG A 503 -14.91 -2.53 20.84
N GLN A 504 -14.23 -1.53 20.30
CA GLN A 504 -13.99 -1.36 18.88
C GLN A 504 -13.12 -2.51 18.34
N GLU A 505 -12.04 -2.84 19.08
CA GLU A 505 -11.12 -3.92 18.73
C GLU A 505 -11.83 -5.28 18.78
N VAL A 506 -12.68 -5.50 19.80
CA VAL A 506 -13.49 -6.73 19.90
C VAL A 506 -14.51 -6.81 18.76
N GLN A 507 -15.17 -5.71 18.40
CA GLN A 507 -16.09 -5.67 17.27
C GLN A 507 -15.37 -6.01 15.96
N ALA A 508 -14.18 -5.43 15.73
CA ALA A 508 -13.36 -5.73 14.56
C ALA A 508 -12.94 -7.21 14.49
N ILE A 509 -12.60 -7.81 15.63
CA ILE A 509 -12.31 -9.25 15.73
C ILE A 509 -13.53 -10.07 15.31
N LEU A 510 -14.73 -9.75 15.84
CA LEU A 510 -15.95 -10.47 15.51
C LEU A 510 -16.35 -10.31 14.05
N ASP A 511 -16.16 -9.13 13.47
CA ASP A 511 -16.50 -8.86 12.07
C ASP A 511 -15.54 -9.58 11.10
N THR A 512 -14.26 -9.66 11.45
CA THR A 512 -13.28 -10.45 10.67
C THR A 512 -13.61 -11.93 10.71
N LEU A 513 -13.93 -12.48 11.88
CA LEU A 513 -14.28 -13.90 12.04
C LEU A 513 -15.63 -14.27 11.42
N LYS A 514 -16.53 -13.31 11.25
CA LYS A 514 -17.84 -13.56 10.64
C LYS A 514 -17.74 -14.06 9.21
N THR A 515 -16.68 -13.72 8.49
CA THR A 515 -16.44 -14.16 7.12
C THR A 515 -16.20 -15.67 7.07
N ASP A 516 -15.38 -16.20 8.01
CA ASP A 516 -14.94 -17.59 7.99
C ASP A 516 -15.82 -18.51 8.87
N TYR A 517 -16.35 -17.96 9.98
CA TYR A 517 -17.11 -18.68 11.00
C TYR A 517 -18.46 -18.01 11.31
N PRO A 518 -19.36 -17.82 10.32
CA PRO A 518 -20.61 -17.08 10.51
C PRO A 518 -21.53 -17.74 11.55
N ALA A 519 -21.58 -19.09 11.62
CA ALA A 519 -22.44 -19.82 12.54
C ALA A 519 -22.08 -19.52 14.01
N VAL A 520 -20.80 -19.57 14.36
CA VAL A 520 -20.31 -19.29 15.72
C VAL A 520 -20.59 -17.85 16.13
N ILE A 521 -20.33 -16.91 15.21
CA ILE A 521 -20.55 -15.47 15.47
C ILE A 521 -22.03 -15.14 15.66
N ASP A 522 -22.91 -15.69 14.82
CA ASP A 522 -24.35 -15.44 14.89
C ASP A 522 -24.96 -16.07 16.15
N GLU A 523 -24.44 -17.20 16.62
CA GLU A 523 -24.85 -17.84 17.87
C GLU A 523 -24.40 -17.02 19.09
N VAL A 524 -23.12 -16.72 19.20
CA VAL A 524 -22.57 -15.93 20.32
C VAL A 524 -23.25 -14.55 20.44
N LYS A 525 -23.46 -13.85 19.31
CA LYS A 525 -24.13 -12.54 19.32
C LYS A 525 -25.59 -12.57 19.75
N LYS A 526 -26.29 -13.70 19.63
CA LYS A 526 -27.64 -13.88 20.18
C LYS A 526 -27.62 -14.06 21.69
N ILE A 527 -26.55 -14.63 22.23
CA ILE A 527 -26.40 -14.98 23.64
C ILE A 527 -25.72 -13.87 24.41
N MET A 528 -24.65 -13.28 23.89
CA MET A 528 -23.80 -12.31 24.59
C MET A 528 -23.60 -11.03 23.81
N GLY A 529 -23.62 -9.88 24.52
CA GLY A 529 -23.24 -8.60 23.96
C GLY A 529 -21.72 -8.43 23.84
N VAL A 530 -21.29 -7.55 22.93
CA VAL A 530 -19.86 -7.25 22.68
C VAL A 530 -19.11 -6.86 23.96
N GLY A 531 -19.79 -6.17 24.91
CA GLY A 531 -19.17 -5.77 26.18
C GLY A 531 -18.95 -6.95 27.15
N GLU A 532 -19.76 -8.00 27.09
CA GLU A 532 -19.57 -9.22 27.88
C GLU A 532 -18.41 -10.04 27.32
N ILE A 533 -18.35 -10.22 26.00
CA ILE A 533 -17.23 -10.86 25.29
C ILE A 533 -15.93 -10.10 25.59
N GLN A 534 -15.95 -8.77 25.51
CA GLN A 534 -14.79 -7.93 25.86
C GLN A 534 -14.26 -8.25 27.27
N LYS A 535 -15.13 -8.31 28.27
CA LYS A 535 -14.71 -8.57 29.67
C LYS A 535 -14.04 -9.95 29.81
N VAL A 536 -14.53 -10.98 29.12
CA VAL A 536 -13.89 -12.31 29.13
C VAL A 536 -12.51 -12.27 28.45
N LEU A 537 -12.40 -11.65 27.28
CA LEU A 537 -11.11 -11.50 26.58
C LEU A 537 -10.11 -10.66 27.41
N GLN A 538 -10.58 -9.59 28.06
CA GLN A 538 -9.76 -8.79 28.98
C GLN A 538 -9.28 -9.61 30.19
N GLY A 539 -10.11 -10.46 30.74
CA GLY A 539 -9.75 -11.35 31.84
C GLY A 539 -8.66 -12.35 31.44
N LEU A 540 -8.76 -12.94 30.26
CA LEU A 540 -7.71 -13.82 29.72
C LEU A 540 -6.38 -13.08 29.52
N LEU A 541 -6.41 -11.90 28.89
CA LEU A 541 -5.22 -11.09 28.66
C LEU A 541 -4.58 -10.56 29.96
N ALA A 542 -5.39 -10.24 30.99
CA ALA A 542 -4.88 -9.85 32.30
C ALA A 542 -4.08 -10.98 32.98
N GLU A 543 -4.36 -12.24 32.64
CA GLU A 543 -3.62 -13.40 33.09
C GLU A 543 -2.58 -13.89 32.06
N ARG A 544 -2.25 -13.06 31.05
CA ARG A 544 -1.31 -13.39 29.95
C ARG A 544 -1.68 -14.62 29.14
N VAL A 545 -2.96 -14.98 29.09
CA VAL A 545 -3.48 -16.03 28.23
C VAL A 545 -3.75 -15.45 26.84
N SER A 546 -3.14 -16.05 25.82
CA SER A 546 -3.32 -15.61 24.44
C SER A 546 -4.75 -15.85 23.95
N VAL A 547 -5.36 -14.82 23.38
CA VAL A 547 -6.70 -14.88 22.78
C VAL A 547 -6.66 -15.18 21.28
N ARG A 548 -5.55 -15.75 20.79
CA ARG A 548 -5.37 -16.08 19.36
C ARG A 548 -6.36 -17.13 18.88
N ASN A 549 -6.66 -18.13 19.69
CA ASN A 549 -7.65 -19.18 19.37
C ASN A 549 -9.09 -18.68 19.61
N ARG A 550 -9.48 -17.69 18.79
CA ARG A 550 -10.74 -16.96 18.92
C ARG A 550 -11.96 -17.87 18.72
N VAL A 551 -11.84 -18.89 17.86
CA VAL A 551 -12.93 -19.81 17.57
C VAL A 551 -13.26 -20.63 18.81
N ALA A 552 -12.28 -21.31 19.42
CA ALA A 552 -12.50 -22.07 20.64
C ALA A 552 -13.02 -21.19 21.81
N ILE A 553 -12.56 -19.96 21.90
CA ILE A 553 -13.06 -18.98 22.90
C ILE A 553 -14.54 -18.72 22.66
N LEU A 554 -14.94 -18.41 21.44
CA LEU A 554 -16.31 -18.03 21.11
C LEU A 554 -17.28 -19.23 21.16
N GLU A 555 -16.85 -20.42 20.75
CA GLU A 555 -17.61 -21.66 20.92
C GLU A 555 -17.89 -21.94 22.40
N THR A 556 -16.86 -21.86 23.24
CA THR A 556 -17.04 -22.02 24.70
C THR A 556 -17.99 -20.97 25.27
N LEU A 557 -17.90 -19.71 24.80
CA LEU A 557 -18.82 -18.65 25.20
C LEU A 557 -20.26 -18.88 24.71
N ALA A 558 -20.45 -19.51 23.56
CA ALA A 558 -21.78 -19.91 23.08
C ALA A 558 -22.37 -20.98 23.99
N ASP A 559 -21.60 -22.03 24.32
CA ASP A 559 -22.05 -23.17 25.15
C ASP A 559 -22.44 -22.72 26.57
N TYR A 560 -21.56 -22.00 27.24
CA TYR A 560 -21.75 -21.63 28.66
C TYR A 560 -22.43 -20.28 28.87
N GLY A 561 -22.36 -19.37 27.95
CA GLY A 561 -22.99 -18.03 28.01
C GLY A 561 -24.53 -18.10 27.98
N ALA A 562 -25.10 -19.18 27.45
CA ALA A 562 -26.54 -19.48 27.57
C ALA A 562 -26.98 -19.84 28.99
N VAL A 563 -26.06 -20.43 29.79
CA VAL A 563 -26.33 -20.89 31.16
C VAL A 563 -26.11 -19.80 32.18
N THR A 564 -25.02 -19.02 32.03
CA THR A 564 -24.65 -17.95 32.98
C THR A 564 -23.96 -16.77 32.31
N LYS A 565 -24.14 -15.60 32.91
CA LYS A 565 -23.46 -14.33 32.52
C LYS A 565 -22.32 -13.95 33.46
N ASP A 566 -21.99 -14.81 34.42
CA ASP A 566 -20.85 -14.57 35.30
C ASP A 566 -19.54 -14.64 34.52
N VAL A 567 -18.91 -13.47 34.40
CA VAL A 567 -17.65 -13.30 33.63
C VAL A 567 -16.53 -14.15 34.23
N GLY A 568 -16.45 -14.27 35.57
CA GLY A 568 -15.43 -15.08 36.25
C GLY A 568 -15.56 -16.55 35.88
N PHE A 569 -16.78 -17.10 35.95
CA PHE A 569 -17.08 -18.47 35.55
C PHE A 569 -16.75 -18.71 34.06
N LEU A 570 -17.14 -17.78 33.19
CA LEU A 570 -16.87 -17.91 31.74
C LEU A 570 -15.37 -17.88 31.44
N ILE A 571 -14.58 -17.04 32.13
CA ILE A 571 -13.11 -17.04 32.00
C ILE A 571 -12.54 -18.41 32.33
N GLU A 572 -12.97 -19.03 33.46
CA GLU A 572 -12.48 -20.36 33.87
C GLU A 572 -12.80 -21.41 32.82
N LYS A 573 -14.03 -21.43 32.27
CA LYS A 573 -14.42 -22.38 31.22
C LYS A 573 -13.64 -22.21 29.92
N VAL A 574 -13.43 -20.96 29.51
CA VAL A 574 -12.59 -20.66 28.34
C VAL A 574 -11.14 -21.07 28.59
N ARG A 575 -10.60 -20.84 29.79
CA ARG A 575 -9.25 -21.31 30.15
C ARG A 575 -9.13 -22.84 30.08
N GLN A 576 -10.14 -23.56 30.56
CA GLN A 576 -10.17 -25.03 30.44
C GLN A 576 -10.13 -25.46 28.96
N ALA A 577 -10.90 -24.82 28.09
CA ALA A 577 -10.87 -25.10 26.65
C ALA A 577 -9.51 -24.77 26.00
N LEU A 578 -8.80 -23.78 26.53
CA LEU A 578 -7.46 -23.38 26.11
C LEU A 578 -6.33 -24.09 26.89
N GLY A 579 -6.64 -25.07 27.75
CA GLY A 579 -5.70 -25.71 28.69
C GLY A 579 -4.42 -26.21 28.03
N ARG A 580 -4.52 -26.87 26.87
CA ARG A 580 -3.34 -27.33 26.13
C ARG A 580 -2.42 -26.15 25.70
N GLN A 581 -3.00 -25.06 25.22
CA GLN A 581 -2.26 -23.85 24.84
C GLN A 581 -1.57 -23.21 26.05
N ILE A 582 -2.27 -23.14 27.19
CA ILE A 582 -1.75 -22.60 28.45
C ILE A 582 -0.59 -23.45 28.97
N CYS A 583 -0.76 -24.78 29.01
CA CYS A 583 0.31 -25.68 29.45
C CYS A 583 1.56 -25.60 28.58
N LEU A 584 1.40 -25.56 27.25
CA LEU A 584 2.53 -25.47 26.31
C LEU A 584 3.30 -24.13 26.43
N GLN A 585 2.64 -23.07 26.90
CA GLN A 585 3.29 -21.77 27.12
C GLN A 585 4.30 -21.82 28.28
N TYR A 586 4.10 -22.73 29.26
CA TYR A 586 4.91 -22.80 30.48
C TYR A 586 5.69 -24.13 30.61
N SER A 587 5.53 -25.07 29.67
CA SER A 587 6.27 -26.32 29.64
C SER A 587 7.64 -26.16 28.95
N ASP A 588 8.56 -27.05 29.27
CA ASP A 588 9.84 -27.17 28.60
C ASP A 588 9.72 -27.80 27.18
N GLU A 589 10.85 -27.93 26.48
CA GLU A 589 10.90 -28.57 25.14
C GLU A 589 10.46 -30.05 25.15
N LYS A 590 10.51 -30.69 26.31
CA LYS A 590 10.08 -32.09 26.51
C LYS A 590 8.62 -32.20 26.91
N LYS A 591 7.87 -31.09 26.91
CA LYS A 591 6.49 -30.99 27.38
C LYS A 591 6.32 -31.36 28.86
N VAL A 592 7.29 -31.03 29.69
CA VAL A 592 7.21 -31.15 31.14
C VAL A 592 6.83 -29.81 31.73
N LEU A 593 5.75 -29.77 32.48
CA LEU A 593 5.24 -28.63 33.22
C LEU A 593 5.76 -28.71 34.67
N HIS A 594 6.73 -27.87 35.00
CA HIS A 594 7.30 -27.75 36.32
C HIS A 594 6.46 -26.83 37.19
N VAL A 595 5.89 -27.38 38.29
CA VAL A 595 4.92 -26.65 39.10
C VAL A 595 5.25 -26.64 40.58
N LEU A 596 4.82 -25.55 41.25
CA LEU A 596 4.70 -25.49 42.70
C LEU A 596 3.28 -25.99 43.08
N THR A 597 3.17 -26.86 44.06
CA THR A 597 1.89 -27.31 44.57
C THR A 597 1.56 -26.68 45.90
N ILE A 598 0.28 -26.57 46.23
CA ILE A 598 -0.18 -26.00 47.51
C ILE A 598 -0.55 -27.13 48.44
N GLU A 599 -0.10 -27.08 49.69
CA GLU A 599 -0.48 -28.07 50.69
C GLU A 599 -2.02 -28.14 50.83
N PRO A 600 -2.62 -29.34 50.84
CA PRO A 600 -4.10 -29.53 50.85
C PRO A 600 -4.81 -28.79 52.01
N SER A 601 -4.15 -28.71 53.16
CA SER A 601 -4.71 -27.99 54.33
C SER A 601 -4.78 -26.47 54.13
N LEU A 602 -3.76 -25.91 53.46
CA LEU A 602 -3.72 -24.50 53.10
C LEU A 602 -4.69 -24.21 51.94
N GLU A 603 -4.74 -25.07 50.95
CA GLU A 603 -5.67 -24.91 49.84
C GLU A 603 -7.11 -24.88 50.28
N LYS A 604 -7.49 -25.78 51.23
CA LYS A 604 -8.81 -25.78 51.83
C LYS A 604 -9.13 -24.47 52.54
N LYS A 605 -8.17 -23.91 53.32
CA LYS A 605 -8.35 -22.61 53.98
C LYS A 605 -8.56 -21.48 52.98
N ILE A 606 -7.86 -21.52 51.83
CA ILE A 606 -8.03 -20.54 50.75
C ILE A 606 -9.45 -20.69 50.15
N ILE A 607 -9.92 -21.90 49.87
CA ILE A 607 -11.26 -22.13 49.31
C ILE A 607 -12.34 -21.67 50.30
N ASP A 608 -12.21 -22.01 51.59
CA ASP A 608 -13.16 -21.66 52.64
C ASP A 608 -13.20 -20.12 52.88
N SER A 609 -12.17 -19.38 52.49
CA SER A 609 -12.10 -17.93 52.59
C SER A 609 -12.79 -17.18 51.43
N ARG A 610 -13.47 -17.86 50.54
CA ARG A 610 -14.13 -17.27 49.36
C ARG A 610 -15.13 -16.21 49.73
N LEU A 611 -14.95 -15.01 49.22
CA LEU A 611 -15.89 -13.90 49.34
C LEU A 611 -16.31 -13.46 47.90
N GLU A 612 -17.63 -13.37 47.73
CA GLU A 612 -18.21 -12.81 46.52
C GLU A 612 -18.40 -11.30 46.65
N THR A 613 -17.80 -10.54 45.78
CA THR A 613 -17.91 -9.08 45.74
C THR A 613 -18.49 -8.64 44.41
N ASN A 614 -18.99 -7.41 44.34
CA ASN A 614 -19.45 -6.80 43.06
C ASN A 614 -18.36 -6.73 41.97
N ARG A 615 -17.10 -6.98 42.33
CA ARG A 615 -15.93 -7.00 41.41
C ARG A 615 -15.42 -8.41 41.08
N GLY A 616 -16.10 -9.45 41.55
CA GLY A 616 -15.72 -10.84 41.38
C GLY A 616 -15.37 -11.55 42.68
N ILE A 617 -14.84 -12.76 42.57
CA ILE A 617 -14.47 -13.63 43.69
C ILE A 617 -13.07 -13.23 44.18
N VAL A 618 -12.95 -13.00 45.50
CA VAL A 618 -11.69 -12.67 46.16
C VAL A 618 -11.45 -13.56 47.37
N SER A 619 -10.19 -13.72 47.75
CA SER A 619 -9.80 -14.42 48.97
C SER A 619 -9.95 -13.52 50.17
N GLY A 620 -10.73 -13.92 51.16
CA GLY A 620 -10.93 -13.28 52.45
C GLY A 620 -10.06 -13.88 53.56
N LEU A 621 -8.88 -14.38 53.25
CA LEU A 621 -7.95 -14.94 54.23
C LEU A 621 -7.59 -13.91 55.31
N ASP A 622 -7.39 -14.41 56.55
CA ASP A 622 -6.82 -13.59 57.59
C ASP A 622 -5.50 -12.92 57.14
N PRO A 623 -5.31 -11.63 57.40
CA PRO A 623 -4.13 -10.90 56.91
C PRO A 623 -2.78 -11.49 57.36
N ALA A 624 -2.71 -12.11 58.55
CA ALA A 624 -1.48 -12.74 59.05
C ALA A 624 -1.20 -14.03 58.28
N LEU A 625 -2.22 -14.86 58.03
CA LEU A 625 -2.13 -16.08 57.23
C LEU A 625 -1.80 -15.73 55.76
N HIS A 626 -2.43 -14.68 55.23
CA HIS A 626 -2.17 -14.20 53.88
C HIS A 626 -0.70 -13.82 53.67
N ARG A 627 -0.11 -13.03 54.58
CA ARG A 627 1.33 -12.67 54.47
C ARG A 627 2.25 -13.87 54.56
N ARG A 628 1.97 -14.82 55.49
CA ARG A 628 2.79 -16.05 55.62
C ARG A 628 2.74 -16.89 54.32
N TRP A 629 1.52 -17.06 53.76
CA TRP A 629 1.34 -17.74 52.53
C TRP A 629 2.08 -17.08 51.34
N ILE A 630 1.95 -15.75 51.19
CA ILE A 630 2.66 -14.99 50.15
C ILE A 630 4.18 -15.13 50.29
N ASN A 631 4.71 -15.06 51.53
CA ASN A 631 6.13 -15.23 51.77
C ASN A 631 6.60 -16.66 51.43
N ALA A 632 5.85 -17.69 51.78
CA ALA A 632 6.16 -19.08 51.39
C ALA A 632 6.15 -19.25 49.89
N LEU A 633 5.14 -18.69 49.21
CA LEU A 633 5.02 -18.68 47.76
C LEU A 633 6.20 -17.94 47.07
N ALA A 634 6.58 -16.77 47.58
CA ALA A 634 7.70 -15.99 47.06
C ALA A 634 9.02 -16.76 47.16
N ASN A 635 9.23 -17.50 48.25
CA ASN A 635 10.41 -18.37 48.39
C ASN A 635 10.38 -19.54 47.38
N GLY A 636 9.22 -20.15 47.14
CA GLY A 636 9.04 -21.17 46.12
C GLY A 636 9.30 -20.64 44.71
N VAL A 637 8.75 -19.48 44.38
CA VAL A 637 8.96 -18.79 43.11
C VAL A 637 10.43 -18.49 42.91
N LYS A 638 11.15 -17.98 43.92
CA LYS A 638 12.59 -17.76 43.84
C LYS A 638 13.36 -19.03 43.54
N THR A 639 12.99 -20.16 44.16
CA THR A 639 13.59 -21.46 43.89
C THR A 639 13.37 -21.92 42.44
N ALA A 640 12.21 -21.63 41.85
CA ALA A 640 11.92 -21.90 40.45
C ALA A 640 12.80 -21.01 39.52
N GLN A 641 12.88 -19.70 39.83
CA GLN A 641 13.72 -18.74 39.11
C GLN A 641 15.22 -19.11 39.15
N ASP A 642 15.74 -19.50 40.32
CA ASP A 642 17.15 -19.93 40.50
C ASP A 642 17.47 -21.18 39.65
N ARG A 643 16.46 -21.97 39.29
CA ARG A 643 16.58 -23.14 38.38
C ARG A 643 16.28 -22.81 36.91
N GLY A 644 15.97 -21.55 36.59
CA GLY A 644 15.59 -21.13 35.23
C GLY A 644 14.25 -21.64 34.73
N LEU A 645 13.34 -21.99 35.67
CA LEU A 645 12.01 -22.52 35.36
C LEU A 645 10.94 -21.45 35.44
N HIS A 646 9.82 -21.67 34.75
CA HIS A 646 8.66 -20.76 34.81
C HIS A 646 8.00 -20.80 36.20
N GLU A 647 7.48 -19.67 36.63
CA GLU A 647 6.78 -19.48 37.91
C GLU A 647 5.34 -19.98 37.78
N VAL A 648 5.10 -21.27 37.99
CA VAL A 648 3.79 -21.90 37.83
C VAL A 648 3.32 -22.53 39.14
N VAL A 649 2.09 -22.19 39.55
CA VAL A 649 1.38 -22.86 40.66
C VAL A 649 0.27 -23.73 40.11
N LEU A 650 0.21 -24.97 40.52
CA LEU A 650 -0.87 -25.90 40.23
C LEU A 650 -1.79 -26.05 41.47
N CYS A 651 -3.09 -25.89 41.27
CA CYS A 651 -4.09 -26.01 42.31
C CYS A 651 -5.42 -26.62 41.77
N SER A 652 -6.41 -26.80 42.60
CA SER A 652 -7.75 -27.22 42.18
C SER A 652 -8.51 -26.13 41.44
N GLU A 653 -9.51 -26.47 40.65
CA GLU A 653 -10.40 -25.53 39.94
C GLU A 653 -11.02 -24.50 40.92
N ALA A 654 -11.46 -24.95 42.13
CA ALA A 654 -12.08 -24.10 43.12
C ALA A 654 -11.08 -23.07 43.74
N ALA A 655 -9.80 -23.46 43.90
CA ALA A 655 -8.77 -22.61 44.48
C ALA A 655 -8.18 -21.60 43.48
N ARG A 656 -8.14 -21.96 42.18
CA ARG A 656 -7.43 -21.18 41.15
C ARG A 656 -7.77 -19.67 41.12
N PRO A 657 -9.06 -19.25 41.05
CA PRO A 657 -9.39 -17.83 40.99
C PRO A 657 -9.03 -17.09 42.30
N LEU A 658 -9.09 -17.80 43.44
CA LEU A 658 -8.72 -17.23 44.74
C LEU A 658 -7.21 -17.07 44.87
N VAL A 659 -6.44 -18.03 44.44
CA VAL A 659 -4.97 -17.99 44.40
C VAL A 659 -4.54 -16.87 43.49
N LYS A 660 -5.09 -16.77 42.27
CA LYS A 660 -4.73 -15.70 41.33
C LYS A 660 -5.10 -14.32 41.86
N SER A 661 -6.31 -14.13 42.40
CA SER A 661 -6.71 -12.82 42.94
C SER A 661 -5.88 -12.43 44.17
N GLY A 662 -5.51 -13.40 45.03
CA GLY A 662 -4.72 -13.17 46.25
C GLY A 662 -3.25 -12.87 45.98
N THR A 663 -2.71 -13.31 44.83
CA THR A 663 -1.29 -13.13 44.46
C THR A 663 -1.05 -12.00 43.45
N ALA A 664 -2.10 -11.52 42.78
CA ALA A 664 -2.00 -10.59 41.66
C ALA A 664 -1.24 -9.29 41.99
N ARG A 665 -1.26 -8.84 43.22
CA ARG A 665 -0.62 -7.58 43.68
C ARG A 665 0.87 -7.79 43.97
N GLU A 666 1.20 -8.86 44.68
CA GLU A 666 2.55 -9.15 45.19
C GLU A 666 3.41 -9.87 44.16
N ILE A 667 2.80 -10.80 43.39
CA ILE A 667 3.51 -11.62 42.39
C ILE A 667 2.70 -11.60 41.07
N PRO A 668 2.68 -10.48 40.34
CA PRO A 668 1.80 -10.30 39.18
C PRO A 668 2.11 -11.25 38.02
N HIS A 669 3.34 -11.76 37.91
CA HIS A 669 3.80 -12.63 36.84
C HIS A 669 3.46 -14.11 37.08
N LEU A 670 3.02 -14.47 38.29
CA LEU A 670 2.71 -15.84 38.65
C LEU A 670 1.63 -16.43 37.73
N ALA A 671 1.95 -17.55 37.09
CA ALA A 671 0.99 -18.36 36.38
C ALA A 671 0.29 -19.30 37.35
N VAL A 672 -1.04 -19.26 37.38
CA VAL A 672 -1.87 -20.18 38.22
C VAL A 672 -2.68 -21.06 37.28
N ILE A 673 -2.44 -22.35 37.32
CA ILE A 673 -3.06 -23.35 36.47
C ILE A 673 -3.91 -24.29 37.33
N SER A 674 -5.12 -24.62 36.88
CA SER A 674 -5.96 -25.61 37.54
C SER A 674 -5.64 -27.01 37.04
N SER A 675 -5.94 -28.02 37.87
CA SER A 675 -5.80 -29.42 37.48
C SER A 675 -6.62 -29.82 36.25
N LEU A 676 -7.75 -29.11 35.98
CA LEU A 676 -8.59 -29.31 34.81
C LEU A 676 -8.04 -28.68 33.53
N GLU A 677 -7.11 -27.74 33.64
CA GLU A 677 -6.43 -27.11 32.47
C GLU A 677 -5.27 -27.97 31.96
N VAL A 678 -4.78 -28.95 32.75
CA VAL A 678 -3.64 -29.78 32.37
C VAL A 678 -4.05 -30.75 31.26
N ALA A 679 -3.40 -30.59 30.09
CA ALA A 679 -3.67 -31.45 28.95
C ALA A 679 -3.06 -32.86 29.12
N GLN A 680 -3.69 -33.87 28.54
CA GLN A 680 -3.28 -35.28 28.70
C GLN A 680 -1.88 -35.62 28.19
N ASP A 681 -1.38 -34.83 27.25
CA ASP A 681 -0.05 -34.98 26.63
C ASP A 681 1.06 -34.19 27.33
N ILE A 682 0.77 -33.60 28.50
CA ILE A 682 1.72 -32.81 29.30
C ILE A 682 2.04 -33.59 30.57
N THR A 683 3.34 -33.76 30.83
CA THR A 683 3.81 -34.38 32.09
C THR A 683 3.96 -33.26 33.14
N VAL A 684 3.46 -33.51 34.34
CA VAL A 684 3.57 -32.56 35.46
C VAL A 684 4.63 -33.03 36.44
N GLU A 685 5.57 -32.14 36.75
CA GLU A 685 6.62 -32.38 37.76
C GLU A 685 6.56 -31.30 38.87
N SER A 686 6.39 -31.75 40.12
CA SER A 686 6.41 -30.84 41.25
C SER A 686 7.84 -30.50 41.65
N ILE A 687 8.13 -29.17 41.66
CA ILE A 687 9.44 -28.66 42.10
C ILE A 687 9.48 -28.26 43.58
N GLY A 688 8.30 -28.19 44.22
CA GLY A 688 8.15 -27.85 45.63
C GLY A 688 6.70 -27.77 46.08
N GLU A 689 6.46 -27.87 47.34
CA GLU A 689 5.16 -27.73 47.97
C GLU A 689 5.13 -26.49 48.88
N ILE A 690 4.13 -25.62 48.68
CA ILE A 690 3.95 -24.41 49.47
C ILE A 690 3.21 -24.76 50.73
N ARG A 691 3.90 -24.62 51.88
CA ARG A 691 3.37 -24.91 53.21
C ARG A 691 3.45 -23.63 54.07
N VAL A 692 2.50 -23.48 54.98
CA VAL A 692 2.52 -22.46 55.99
C VAL A 692 2.51 -23.20 57.32
N ASP A 693 3.70 -23.26 57.92
CA ASP A 693 3.81 -23.81 59.28
C ASP A 693 2.93 -23.03 60.23
N GLY A 694 2.17 -23.74 61.11
CA GLY A 694 1.06 -23.30 61.87
C GLY A 694 1.31 -22.15 62.89
#